data_36cfa423327c2a2a8ebb57a18cbf4b30
#
_entry.id   36cfa423327c2a2a8ebb57a18cbf4b30
#
_cell.length_a   1.000
_cell.length_b   1.000
_cell.length_c   1.000
_cell.angle_alpha   90.00
_cell.angle_beta   90.00
_cell.angle_gamma   90.00
#
_symmetry.space_group_name_H-M   'P 1'
#
loop_
_entity.id
_entity.type
_entity.pdbx_description
1 polymer ?
#
loop_
_entity_poly.entity_id
_entity_poly.type
_entity_poly.pdbx_seq_one_letter_code
_entity_poly.pdbx_strand_id
1 'polypeptide(L)'
;MRIRFLFILGLLSLIVACGHPRSTSTGARIKSAEPIPQAEYPDETRRFLRMSLEDPERLTLRDRLVASVLAQAQSLADVGDYEGVVVEVSRLTMFLSPSDYAAGVLPKYIEPIALHIADRGGRLGDEGYVLAANFILERLTGDEVYQRRYDAVATWGRESRSNLDTVSEQYAGLISVWIDHAELTPAPEVLDTLADLHVAGRDAVASETAESRHRLGINGERQLRLAPLNVAAVYLTHGDLESAITKVASMDSGGEIQVRLLDLMRAARGADEVGSAATFELVEGYRVARPDVAAGLCRSALVRFPKDYRFPTCMARVAADSERFADATAWYVIAIELAPEMMELYDEALGQLDEFIKTRLEDPHPERSSELARGAETILEERLKRWPNSTPPIAPNELEFLIGMLEMNAGHADEAQQRFEKSIERDENPGALAQLGLLLERTGRPEEAERTYRRALALVPSHSLSDDLQRADIMENLGNAARTQGKTSEMTADYTTALGAWTEAREQVEGPTAALVEMRRGVLLDHLGHHELAVDAFENAMSHAPTWRDVYASILSHLVSSKPDIELASSVWRRSQLHLTLPPEWKVYFTLWIQFITARAGEPPAREHSDLLRRLGGSSNWWGKLASFGAGDLDYADLLSVASSLGEETEALYYEGTRLFIAGDRRAASDQFQRVLDTKMVSFFEYEMARKLLLEEKRAGEPKP
;
A
#
# COMPACT_ATOMS: atom_id res chain seq x y z
N MET A 1 -26.21 -6.18 -4.52
CA MET A 1 -25.46 -7.18 -3.75
C MET A 1 -26.07 -8.58 -3.82
N ARG A 2 -27.31 -8.88 -3.39
CA ARG A 2 -27.94 -10.20 -3.58
C ARG A 2 -27.98 -10.69 -5.05
N ILE A 3 -28.09 -9.78 -6.00
CA ILE A 3 -28.13 -10.06 -7.43
C ILE A 3 -26.74 -10.46 -7.98
N ARG A 4 -25.63 -9.94 -7.43
CA ARG A 4 -24.26 -10.32 -7.83
C ARG A 4 -23.98 -11.80 -7.58
N PHE A 5 -24.42 -12.33 -6.44
CA PHE A 5 -24.18 -13.74 -6.07
C PHE A 5 -24.96 -14.71 -6.96
N LEU A 6 -26.22 -14.41 -7.26
CA LEU A 6 -27.05 -15.22 -8.15
C LEU A 6 -26.57 -15.19 -9.61
N PHE A 7 -25.98 -14.07 -10.05
CA PHE A 7 -25.48 -13.92 -11.41
C PHE A 7 -24.17 -14.69 -11.63
N ILE A 8 -23.26 -14.68 -10.64
CA ILE A 8 -22.02 -15.50 -10.67
C ILE A 8 -22.35 -16.99 -10.76
N LEU A 9 -23.37 -17.47 -10.05
CA LEU A 9 -23.83 -18.85 -10.08
C LEU A 9 -24.58 -19.22 -11.39
N GLY A 10 -25.28 -18.27 -12.02
CA GLY A 10 -26.00 -18.48 -13.30
C GLY A 10 -25.03 -18.55 -14.50
N LEU A 11 -23.95 -17.79 -14.48
CA LEU A 11 -22.92 -17.80 -15.53
C LEU A 11 -22.09 -19.09 -15.51
N LEU A 12 -21.87 -19.70 -14.34
CA LEU A 12 -21.16 -20.97 -14.20
C LEU A 12 -21.88 -22.16 -14.89
N SER A 13 -23.21 -22.10 -15.07
CA SER A 13 -23.98 -23.15 -15.74
C SER A 13 -23.81 -23.15 -17.26
N LEU A 14 -23.34 -22.09 -17.88
CA LEU A 14 -23.15 -21.95 -19.33
C LEU A 14 -21.79 -22.39 -19.86
N ILE A 15 -20.80 -22.64 -18.96
CA ILE A 15 -19.39 -22.87 -19.32
C ILE A 15 -19.01 -24.37 -19.43
N VAL A 16 -19.94 -25.29 -19.18
CA VAL A 16 -19.70 -26.76 -19.11
C VAL A 16 -19.35 -27.44 -20.46
N ALA A 17 -19.29 -26.72 -21.58
CA ALA A 17 -19.30 -27.35 -22.92
C ALA A 17 -17.93 -27.41 -23.66
N CYS A 18 -16.80 -27.02 -23.11
CA CYS A 18 -15.51 -27.09 -23.82
C CYS A 18 -14.53 -28.05 -23.14
N GLY A 19 -14.47 -29.29 -23.61
CA GLY A 19 -13.49 -30.27 -23.17
C GLY A 19 -12.09 -29.97 -23.70
N HIS A 20 -11.12 -29.85 -22.79
CA HIS A 20 -9.70 -29.64 -23.10
C HIS A 20 -8.89 -30.93 -23.02
N PRO A 21 -7.82 -31.08 -23.81
CA PRO A 21 -6.97 -32.26 -23.76
C PRO A 21 -6.15 -32.32 -22.46
N ARG A 22 -6.17 -33.47 -21.81
CA ARG A 22 -5.41 -33.75 -20.58
C ARG A 22 -3.92 -33.68 -20.84
N SER A 23 -3.22 -32.76 -20.18
CA SER A 23 -1.77 -32.81 -20.06
C SER A 23 -1.41 -33.68 -18.86
N THR A 24 -0.83 -34.82 -19.12
CA THR A 24 -0.20 -35.65 -18.07
C THR A 24 1.15 -35.03 -17.69
N SER A 25 1.16 -34.22 -16.62
CA SER A 25 2.40 -33.66 -16.10
C SER A 25 3.17 -34.69 -15.27
N THR A 26 4.27 -35.23 -15.83
CA THR A 26 5.33 -35.83 -15.03
C THR A 26 6.01 -34.73 -14.23
N GLY A 27 5.72 -34.69 -12.93
CA GLY A 27 6.26 -33.70 -12.00
C GLY A 27 7.77 -33.82 -11.85
N ALA A 28 8.52 -33.01 -12.57
CA ALA A 28 9.87 -32.66 -12.18
C ALA A 28 9.81 -31.75 -10.95
N ARG A 29 10.16 -32.22 -9.77
CA ARG A 29 10.39 -31.39 -8.59
C ARG A 29 11.44 -30.35 -8.97
N ILE A 30 11.02 -29.09 -9.05
CA ILE A 30 11.94 -27.95 -9.14
C ILE A 30 12.76 -28.01 -7.85
N LYS A 31 14.08 -28.12 -7.96
CA LYS A 31 14.98 -27.92 -6.82
C LYS A 31 14.64 -26.55 -6.28
N SER A 32 14.27 -26.46 -5.01
CA SER A 32 14.03 -25.20 -4.35
C SER A 32 15.33 -24.38 -4.41
N ALA A 33 15.37 -23.37 -5.27
CA ALA A 33 16.45 -22.40 -5.26
C ALA A 33 16.32 -21.57 -3.97
N GLU A 34 17.45 -21.19 -3.37
CA GLU A 34 17.42 -20.27 -2.23
C GLU A 34 16.98 -18.89 -2.71
N PRO A 35 15.99 -18.27 -2.04
CA PRO A 35 15.58 -16.89 -2.33
C PRO A 35 16.76 -15.92 -2.20
N ILE A 36 16.75 -14.87 -2.99
CA ILE A 36 17.72 -13.78 -2.87
C ILE A 36 17.32 -12.94 -1.65
N PRO A 37 18.28 -12.53 -0.79
CA PRO A 37 18.00 -11.60 0.28
C PRO A 37 17.34 -10.33 -0.25
N GLN A 38 16.37 -9.79 0.46
CA GLN A 38 15.57 -8.64 0.00
C GLN A 38 16.43 -7.43 -0.37
N ALA A 39 17.50 -7.17 0.38
CA ALA A 39 18.45 -6.10 0.11
C ALA A 39 19.23 -6.26 -1.23
N GLU A 40 19.42 -7.49 -1.70
CA GLU A 40 20.13 -7.80 -2.95
C GLU A 40 19.19 -7.93 -4.14
N TYR A 41 17.89 -8.06 -3.89
CA TYR A 41 16.89 -8.35 -4.92
C TYR A 41 16.85 -7.33 -6.08
N PRO A 42 16.91 -6.01 -5.84
CA PRO A 42 16.91 -5.02 -6.92
C PRO A 42 18.14 -5.14 -7.82
N ASP A 43 19.33 -5.41 -7.26
CA ASP A 43 20.57 -5.53 -8.01
C ASP A 43 20.60 -6.82 -8.85
N GLU A 44 20.17 -7.92 -8.27
CA GLU A 44 20.10 -9.20 -8.99
C GLU A 44 19.00 -9.20 -10.05
N THR A 45 17.91 -8.48 -9.85
CA THR A 45 16.89 -8.23 -10.87
C THR A 45 17.48 -7.47 -12.05
N ARG A 46 18.21 -6.37 -11.80
CA ARG A 46 18.90 -5.61 -12.83
C ARG A 46 19.94 -6.47 -13.56
N ARG A 47 20.70 -7.26 -12.82
CA ARG A 47 21.67 -8.20 -13.40
C ARG A 47 20.97 -9.17 -14.36
N PHE A 48 19.88 -9.81 -13.93
CA PHE A 48 19.11 -10.75 -14.76
C PHE A 48 18.59 -10.13 -16.04
N LEU A 49 18.03 -8.93 -15.97
CA LEU A 49 17.44 -8.23 -17.11
C LEU A 49 18.50 -7.85 -18.17
N ARG A 50 19.78 -7.70 -17.75
CA ARG A 50 20.92 -7.39 -18.65
C ARG A 50 21.58 -8.64 -19.24
N MET A 51 21.37 -9.80 -18.64
CA MET A 51 22.01 -11.03 -19.10
C MET A 51 21.51 -11.45 -20.48
N SER A 52 22.42 -11.90 -21.34
CA SER A 52 22.04 -12.52 -22.61
C SER A 52 21.14 -13.73 -22.40
N LEU A 53 20.24 -14.02 -23.33
CA LEU A 53 19.39 -15.20 -23.30
C LEU A 53 20.18 -16.51 -23.32
N GLU A 54 21.42 -16.46 -23.84
CA GLU A 54 22.33 -17.60 -23.94
C GLU A 54 23.26 -17.75 -22.73
N ASP A 55 23.20 -16.82 -21.75
CA ASP A 55 24.05 -16.84 -20.58
C ASP A 55 23.72 -18.06 -19.69
N PRO A 56 24.70 -18.94 -19.39
CA PRO A 56 24.46 -20.15 -18.63
C PRO A 56 24.02 -19.90 -17.17
N GLU A 57 24.35 -18.74 -16.59
CA GLU A 57 23.93 -18.38 -15.24
C GLU A 57 22.51 -17.81 -15.19
N ARG A 58 21.97 -17.37 -16.35
CA ARG A 58 20.67 -16.71 -16.42
C ARG A 58 19.53 -17.55 -15.81
N LEU A 59 19.50 -18.86 -16.12
CA LEU A 59 18.46 -19.74 -15.59
C LEU A 59 18.57 -19.93 -14.07
N THR A 60 19.79 -20.01 -13.56
CA THR A 60 20.03 -20.14 -12.10
C THR A 60 19.58 -18.86 -11.37
N LEU A 61 19.91 -17.70 -11.92
CA LEU A 61 19.51 -16.42 -11.33
C LEU A 61 18.01 -16.23 -11.43
N ARG A 62 17.39 -16.59 -12.58
CA ARG A 62 15.92 -16.60 -12.74
C ARG A 62 15.25 -17.41 -11.63
N ASP A 63 15.71 -18.63 -11.41
CA ASP A 63 15.10 -19.53 -10.43
C ASP A 63 15.19 -18.97 -9.00
N ARG A 64 16.28 -18.27 -8.67
CA ARG A 64 16.43 -17.56 -7.40
C ARG A 64 15.49 -16.34 -7.27
N LEU A 65 15.36 -15.53 -8.34
CA LEU A 65 14.43 -14.41 -8.38
C LEU A 65 12.98 -14.87 -8.27
N VAL A 66 12.62 -15.92 -8.99
CA VAL A 66 11.30 -16.56 -8.87
C VAL A 66 11.06 -17.05 -7.44
N ALA A 67 12.03 -17.69 -6.81
CA ALA A 67 11.91 -18.14 -5.41
C ALA A 67 11.68 -16.96 -4.45
N SER A 68 12.29 -15.81 -4.71
CA SER A 68 12.07 -14.58 -3.90
C SER A 68 10.65 -14.05 -4.05
N VAL A 69 10.12 -13.95 -5.29
CA VAL A 69 8.72 -13.56 -5.54
C VAL A 69 7.75 -14.52 -4.85
N LEU A 70 8.00 -15.83 -4.95
CA LEU A 70 7.13 -16.83 -4.33
C LEU A 70 7.18 -16.77 -2.79
N ALA A 71 8.34 -16.51 -2.21
CA ALA A 71 8.49 -16.35 -0.76
C ALA A 71 7.73 -15.11 -0.26
N GLN A 72 7.79 -14.01 -1.02
CA GLN A 72 7.05 -12.80 -0.68
C GLN A 72 5.53 -13.01 -0.85
N ALA A 73 5.10 -13.62 -1.94
CA ALA A 73 3.70 -13.97 -2.16
C ALA A 73 3.17 -14.91 -1.06
N GLN A 74 3.99 -15.87 -0.61
CA GLN A 74 3.65 -16.73 0.52
C GLN A 74 3.47 -15.92 1.81
N SER A 75 4.35 -14.97 2.09
CA SER A 75 4.25 -14.07 3.24
C SER A 75 2.94 -13.26 3.21
N LEU A 76 2.56 -12.72 2.04
CA LEU A 76 1.30 -12.01 1.85
C LEU A 76 0.08 -12.96 2.05
N ALA A 77 0.15 -14.18 1.53
CA ALA A 77 -0.90 -15.18 1.76
C ALA A 77 -1.02 -15.56 3.23
N ASP A 78 0.10 -15.60 3.96
CA ASP A 78 0.14 -15.91 5.38
C ASP A 78 -0.57 -14.86 6.24
N VAL A 79 -0.62 -13.62 5.82
CA VAL A 79 -1.35 -12.56 6.50
C VAL A 79 -2.76 -12.30 5.94
N GLY A 80 -3.15 -13.04 4.89
CA GLY A 80 -4.48 -12.93 4.29
C GLY A 80 -4.63 -11.83 3.23
N ASP A 81 -3.53 -11.21 2.79
CA ASP A 81 -3.52 -10.26 1.67
C ASP A 81 -3.47 -11.01 0.34
N TYR A 82 -4.57 -11.64 -0.02
CA TYR A 82 -4.64 -12.50 -1.22
C TYR A 82 -4.68 -11.71 -2.53
N GLU A 83 -5.15 -10.47 -2.50
CA GLU A 83 -5.07 -9.57 -3.66
C GLU A 83 -3.63 -9.13 -3.89
N GLY A 84 -2.91 -8.79 -2.83
CA GLY A 84 -1.47 -8.52 -2.86
C GLY A 84 -0.65 -9.71 -3.36
N VAL A 85 -1.07 -10.96 -3.07
CA VAL A 85 -0.45 -12.17 -3.63
C VAL A 85 -0.51 -12.16 -5.15
N VAL A 86 -1.66 -11.83 -5.76
CA VAL A 86 -1.79 -11.80 -7.22
C VAL A 86 -0.88 -10.72 -7.82
N VAL A 87 -0.86 -9.54 -7.23
CA VAL A 87 0.03 -8.44 -7.64
C VAL A 87 1.50 -8.86 -7.56
N GLU A 88 1.92 -9.50 -6.46
CA GLU A 88 3.30 -9.96 -6.30
C GLU A 88 3.65 -11.06 -7.31
N VAL A 89 2.77 -12.05 -7.50
CA VAL A 89 2.97 -13.13 -8.48
C VAL A 89 3.06 -12.59 -9.92
N SER A 90 2.39 -11.48 -10.23
CA SER A 90 2.50 -10.86 -11.56
C SER A 90 3.94 -10.47 -11.93
N ARG A 91 4.83 -10.27 -10.94
CA ARG A 91 6.26 -10.02 -11.15
C ARG A 91 7.00 -11.19 -11.82
N LEU A 92 6.46 -12.41 -11.72
CA LEU A 92 7.05 -13.56 -12.42
C LEU A 92 7.14 -13.33 -13.92
N THR A 93 6.24 -12.52 -14.48
CA THR A 93 6.24 -12.16 -15.90
C THR A 93 7.50 -11.43 -16.35
N MET A 94 8.22 -10.78 -15.42
CA MET A 94 9.51 -10.13 -15.72
C MET A 94 10.63 -11.14 -16.02
N PHE A 95 10.53 -12.34 -15.46
CA PHE A 95 11.58 -13.36 -15.50
C PHE A 95 11.29 -14.47 -16.50
N LEU A 96 10.07 -14.55 -17.01
CA LEU A 96 9.63 -15.58 -17.96
C LEU A 96 9.73 -15.06 -19.39
N SER A 97 10.27 -15.90 -20.27
CA SER A 97 10.31 -15.63 -21.71
C SER A 97 9.01 -16.07 -22.39
N PRO A 98 8.72 -15.60 -23.61
CA PRO A 98 7.58 -16.11 -24.40
C PRO A 98 7.59 -17.64 -24.56
N SER A 99 8.77 -18.26 -24.65
CA SER A 99 8.91 -19.72 -24.69
C SER A 99 8.57 -20.41 -23.37
N ASP A 100 8.79 -19.75 -22.23
CA ASP A 100 8.39 -20.28 -20.93
C ASP A 100 6.85 -20.28 -20.80
N TYR A 101 6.18 -19.24 -21.31
CA TYR A 101 4.71 -19.21 -21.38
C TYR A 101 4.16 -20.34 -22.26
N ALA A 102 4.69 -20.51 -23.46
CA ALA A 102 4.29 -21.56 -24.38
C ALA A 102 4.54 -22.97 -23.82
N ALA A 103 5.58 -23.13 -22.98
CA ALA A 103 5.88 -24.38 -22.28
C ALA A 103 5.03 -24.64 -21.04
N GLY A 104 4.10 -23.74 -20.68
CA GLY A 104 3.26 -23.85 -19.51
C GLY A 104 4.05 -23.80 -18.19
N VAL A 105 5.11 -23.00 -18.13
CA VAL A 105 5.96 -22.90 -16.94
C VAL A 105 5.26 -22.10 -15.83
N LEU A 106 4.49 -21.07 -16.18
CA LEU A 106 3.81 -20.19 -15.23
C LEU A 106 2.85 -20.91 -14.29
N PRO A 107 1.98 -21.85 -14.73
CA PRO A 107 1.12 -22.61 -13.83
C PRO A 107 1.85 -23.35 -12.74
N LYS A 108 3.07 -23.85 -13.02
CA LYS A 108 3.90 -24.58 -12.03
C LYS A 108 4.33 -23.70 -10.86
N TYR A 109 4.45 -22.39 -11.08
CA TYR A 109 4.79 -21.42 -10.04
C TYR A 109 3.56 -20.91 -9.30
N ILE A 110 2.44 -20.75 -9.98
CA ILE A 110 1.21 -20.18 -9.39
C ILE A 110 0.44 -21.23 -8.58
N GLU A 111 0.39 -22.48 -9.03
CA GLU A 111 -0.37 -23.56 -8.40
C GLU A 111 -0.06 -23.73 -6.90
N PRO A 112 1.20 -23.74 -6.42
CA PRO A 112 1.50 -23.88 -4.99
C PRO A 112 0.95 -22.75 -4.14
N ILE A 113 0.95 -21.51 -4.65
CA ILE A 113 0.43 -20.33 -3.94
C ILE A 113 -1.09 -20.37 -3.88
N ALA A 114 -1.75 -20.64 -5.00
CA ALA A 114 -3.20 -20.74 -5.04
C ALA A 114 -3.70 -21.92 -4.16
N LEU A 115 -2.96 -23.03 -4.10
CA LEU A 115 -3.23 -24.11 -3.15
C LEU A 115 -3.09 -23.65 -1.70
N HIS A 116 -2.06 -22.85 -1.40
CA HIS A 116 -1.88 -22.31 -0.06
C HIS A 116 -3.04 -21.40 0.33
N ILE A 117 -3.48 -20.50 -0.55
CA ILE A 117 -4.67 -19.66 -0.36
C ILE A 117 -5.90 -20.53 -0.07
N ALA A 118 -6.11 -21.58 -0.88
CA ALA A 118 -7.25 -22.48 -0.73
C ALA A 118 -7.24 -23.25 0.59
N ASP A 119 -6.07 -23.71 1.03
CA ASP A 119 -5.92 -24.49 2.26
C ASP A 119 -5.99 -23.60 3.52
N ARG A 120 -5.42 -22.40 3.49
CA ARG A 120 -5.37 -21.49 4.63
C ARG A 120 -6.67 -20.71 4.81
N GLY A 121 -7.24 -20.18 3.74
CA GLY A 121 -8.47 -19.40 3.78
C GLY A 121 -9.62 -20.17 4.42
N GLY A 122 -9.71 -21.47 4.17
CA GLY A 122 -10.72 -22.33 4.79
C GLY A 122 -10.61 -22.45 6.33
N ARG A 123 -9.46 -22.12 6.92
CA ARG A 123 -9.26 -22.15 8.39
C ARG A 123 -9.59 -20.81 9.05
N LEU A 124 -9.53 -19.70 8.29
CA LEU A 124 -9.65 -18.33 8.79
C LEU A 124 -11.00 -17.68 8.49
N GLY A 125 -11.92 -18.39 7.83
CA GLY A 125 -13.20 -17.84 7.43
C GLY A 125 -13.14 -16.98 6.15
N ASP A 126 -12.12 -17.20 5.31
CA ASP A 126 -11.87 -16.48 4.06
C ASP A 126 -12.46 -17.25 2.87
N GLU A 127 -13.70 -17.70 2.99
CA GLU A 127 -14.35 -18.60 2.04
C GLU A 127 -14.43 -18.02 0.62
N GLY A 128 -14.56 -16.70 0.49
CA GLY A 128 -14.58 -16.01 -0.80
C GLY A 128 -13.26 -16.17 -1.55
N TYR A 129 -12.14 -16.02 -0.85
CA TYR A 129 -10.81 -16.23 -1.42
C TYR A 129 -10.54 -17.70 -1.75
N VAL A 130 -11.01 -18.63 -0.91
CA VAL A 130 -10.93 -20.08 -1.18
C VAL A 130 -11.71 -20.44 -2.46
N LEU A 131 -12.91 -19.89 -2.64
CA LEU A 131 -13.70 -20.05 -3.87
C LEU A 131 -12.94 -19.51 -5.08
N ALA A 132 -12.41 -18.29 -5.00
CA ALA A 132 -11.67 -17.67 -6.09
C ALA A 132 -10.40 -18.46 -6.45
N ALA A 133 -9.62 -18.88 -5.44
CA ALA A 133 -8.41 -19.66 -5.66
C ALA A 133 -8.69 -21.03 -6.32
N ASN A 134 -9.71 -21.75 -5.89
CA ASN A 134 -10.10 -23.02 -6.53
C ASN A 134 -10.62 -22.81 -7.96
N PHE A 135 -11.34 -21.70 -8.21
CA PHE A 135 -11.76 -21.34 -9.55
C PHE A 135 -10.56 -21.08 -10.46
N ILE A 136 -9.59 -20.29 -10.01
CA ILE A 136 -8.37 -19.99 -10.74
C ILE A 136 -7.58 -21.29 -11.02
N LEU A 137 -7.41 -22.15 -10.01
CA LEU A 137 -6.69 -23.43 -10.15
C LEU A 137 -7.34 -24.35 -11.16
N GLU A 138 -8.67 -24.48 -11.15
CA GLU A 138 -9.41 -25.27 -12.13
C GLU A 138 -9.17 -24.76 -13.55
N ARG A 139 -9.22 -23.43 -13.76
CA ARG A 139 -8.95 -22.82 -15.06
C ARG A 139 -7.50 -22.98 -15.53
N LEU A 140 -6.53 -22.98 -14.62
CA LEU A 140 -5.12 -23.13 -14.94
C LEU A 140 -4.72 -24.57 -15.22
N THR A 141 -5.30 -25.52 -14.51
CA THR A 141 -4.87 -26.93 -14.54
C THR A 141 -5.82 -27.87 -15.28
N GLY A 142 -7.11 -27.51 -15.38
CA GLY A 142 -8.18 -28.35 -15.87
C GLY A 142 -8.47 -29.56 -14.95
N ASP A 143 -8.04 -29.54 -13.69
CA ASP A 143 -8.23 -30.64 -12.75
C ASP A 143 -9.57 -30.49 -12.02
N GLU A 144 -10.48 -31.47 -12.23
CA GLU A 144 -11.79 -31.54 -11.59
C GLU A 144 -11.75 -31.56 -10.05
N VAL A 145 -10.62 -31.84 -9.43
CA VAL A 145 -10.46 -31.74 -7.96
C VAL A 145 -10.77 -30.33 -7.47
N TYR A 146 -10.32 -29.31 -8.17
CA TYR A 146 -10.55 -27.92 -7.81
C TYR A 146 -12.00 -27.50 -8.01
N GLN A 147 -12.66 -27.99 -9.06
CA GLN A 147 -14.10 -27.79 -9.24
C GLN A 147 -14.90 -28.40 -8.07
N ARG A 148 -14.56 -29.60 -7.65
CA ARG A 148 -15.24 -30.25 -6.51
C ARG A 148 -15.01 -29.51 -5.19
N ARG A 149 -13.80 -28.95 -4.97
CA ARG A 149 -13.50 -28.11 -3.79
C ARG A 149 -14.29 -26.80 -3.84
N TYR A 150 -14.35 -26.15 -5.00
CA TYR A 150 -15.16 -24.96 -5.22
C TYR A 150 -16.64 -25.23 -4.88
N ASP A 151 -17.22 -26.30 -5.42
CA ASP A 151 -18.61 -26.66 -5.18
C ASP A 151 -18.92 -26.97 -3.71
N ALA A 152 -17.97 -27.61 -3.01
CA ALA A 152 -18.10 -27.90 -1.58
C ALA A 152 -18.13 -26.61 -0.74
N VAL A 153 -17.24 -25.66 -0.98
CA VAL A 153 -17.20 -24.38 -0.27
C VAL A 153 -18.41 -23.51 -0.63
N ALA A 154 -18.81 -23.48 -1.90
CA ALA A 154 -19.99 -22.75 -2.35
C ALA A 154 -21.30 -23.29 -1.76
N THR A 155 -21.38 -24.60 -1.53
CA THR A 155 -22.52 -25.24 -0.85
C THR A 155 -22.55 -24.88 0.62
N TRP A 156 -21.44 -24.99 1.31
CA TRP A 156 -21.32 -24.61 2.71
C TRP A 156 -21.65 -23.12 2.95
N GLY A 157 -21.13 -22.21 2.12
CA GLY A 157 -21.40 -20.77 2.22
C GLY A 157 -22.88 -20.43 2.01
N ARG A 158 -23.61 -21.21 1.20
CA ARG A 158 -25.08 -21.07 1.04
C ARG A 158 -25.88 -21.52 2.26
N GLU A 159 -25.39 -22.54 2.96
CA GLU A 159 -26.07 -23.13 4.11
C GLU A 159 -25.84 -22.31 5.39
N SER A 160 -24.65 -21.72 5.57
CA SER A 160 -24.27 -20.99 6.78
C SER A 160 -24.84 -19.57 6.90
N ARG A 161 -25.40 -18.99 5.86
CA ARG A 161 -26.14 -17.69 5.77
C ARG A 161 -25.52 -16.46 6.47
N SER A 162 -24.42 -16.57 7.17
CA SER A 162 -23.96 -15.53 8.10
C SER A 162 -23.03 -14.46 7.50
N ASN A 163 -22.45 -14.68 6.29
CA ASN A 163 -21.44 -13.78 5.73
C ASN A 163 -21.40 -13.72 4.19
N LEU A 164 -22.55 -13.88 3.51
CA LEU A 164 -22.63 -13.91 2.05
C LEU A 164 -22.06 -12.65 1.37
N ASP A 165 -22.19 -11.49 2.01
CA ASP A 165 -21.70 -10.22 1.45
C ASP A 165 -20.16 -10.20 1.45
N THR A 166 -19.53 -10.59 2.56
CA THR A 166 -18.05 -10.67 2.69
C THR A 166 -17.48 -11.72 1.72
N VAL A 167 -18.09 -12.89 1.63
CA VAL A 167 -17.66 -13.95 0.70
C VAL A 167 -17.72 -13.46 -0.75
N SER A 168 -18.79 -12.73 -1.12
CA SER A 168 -18.94 -12.17 -2.47
C SER A 168 -17.91 -11.09 -2.77
N GLU A 169 -17.57 -10.23 -1.80
CA GLU A 169 -16.55 -9.19 -1.94
C GLU A 169 -15.17 -9.79 -2.11
N GLN A 170 -14.79 -10.74 -1.26
CA GLN A 170 -13.51 -11.43 -1.34
C GLN A 170 -13.33 -12.16 -2.69
N TYR A 171 -14.36 -12.92 -3.10
CA TYR A 171 -14.35 -13.63 -4.38
C TYR A 171 -14.19 -12.65 -5.57
N ALA A 172 -15.04 -11.61 -5.61
CA ALA A 172 -15.00 -10.64 -6.68
C ALA A 172 -13.69 -9.84 -6.71
N GLY A 173 -13.14 -9.49 -5.55
CA GLY A 173 -11.85 -8.81 -5.41
C GLY A 173 -10.73 -9.63 -6.04
N LEU A 174 -10.52 -10.87 -5.59
CA LEU A 174 -9.43 -11.70 -6.10
C LEU A 174 -9.57 -12.01 -7.59
N ILE A 175 -10.78 -12.30 -8.08
CA ILE A 175 -11.01 -12.55 -9.51
C ILE A 175 -10.79 -11.27 -10.34
N SER A 176 -11.19 -10.11 -9.84
CA SER A 176 -10.94 -8.83 -10.53
C SER A 176 -9.45 -8.55 -10.67
N VAL A 177 -8.70 -8.66 -9.57
CA VAL A 177 -7.25 -8.47 -9.59
C VAL A 177 -6.57 -9.50 -10.52
N TRP A 178 -7.03 -10.75 -10.52
CA TRP A 178 -6.51 -11.77 -11.44
C TRP A 178 -6.78 -11.42 -12.92
N ILE A 179 -7.97 -10.93 -13.24
CA ILE A 179 -8.31 -10.49 -14.60
C ILE A 179 -7.48 -9.27 -15.02
N ASP A 180 -7.24 -8.35 -14.09
CA ASP A 180 -6.39 -7.18 -14.34
C ASP A 180 -4.91 -7.57 -14.58
N HIS A 181 -4.52 -8.77 -14.15
CA HIS A 181 -3.22 -9.40 -14.44
C HIS A 181 -3.37 -10.58 -15.39
N ALA A 182 -3.98 -10.35 -16.56
CA ALA A 182 -4.25 -11.37 -17.57
C ALA A 182 -2.97 -12.09 -18.06
N GLU A 183 -1.81 -11.46 -17.93
CA GLU A 183 -0.49 -12.04 -18.22
C GLU A 183 -0.15 -13.26 -17.38
N LEU A 184 -0.84 -13.47 -16.25
CA LEU A 184 -0.67 -14.67 -15.42
C LEU A 184 -1.37 -15.90 -15.99
N THR A 185 -2.24 -15.74 -16.98
CA THR A 185 -3.02 -16.83 -17.58
C THR A 185 -2.33 -17.31 -18.86
N PRO A 186 -1.84 -18.57 -18.91
CA PRO A 186 -0.95 -19.03 -19.97
C PRO A 186 -1.65 -19.42 -21.28
N ALA A 187 -2.96 -19.62 -21.27
CA ALA A 187 -3.69 -20.10 -22.43
C ALA A 187 -4.58 -19.00 -23.02
N PRO A 188 -4.35 -18.58 -24.29
CA PRO A 188 -5.13 -17.53 -24.93
C PRO A 188 -6.64 -17.81 -24.93
N GLU A 189 -7.06 -19.07 -25.05
CA GLU A 189 -8.48 -19.45 -25.04
C GLU A 189 -9.14 -19.22 -23.67
N VAL A 190 -8.38 -19.37 -22.57
CA VAL A 190 -8.85 -19.05 -21.22
C VAL A 190 -8.96 -17.54 -21.04
N LEU A 191 -8.03 -16.78 -21.61
CA LEU A 191 -8.06 -15.31 -21.59
C LEU A 191 -9.24 -14.77 -22.43
N ASP A 192 -9.53 -15.36 -23.60
CA ASP A 192 -10.73 -15.03 -24.35
C ASP A 192 -12.00 -15.20 -23.48
N THR A 193 -12.11 -16.32 -22.77
CA THR A 193 -13.23 -16.59 -21.86
C THR A 193 -13.29 -15.62 -20.68
N LEU A 194 -12.16 -15.30 -20.06
CA LEU A 194 -12.07 -14.35 -18.96
C LEU A 194 -12.38 -12.92 -19.40
N ALA A 195 -11.91 -12.52 -20.58
CA ALA A 195 -12.21 -11.21 -21.16
C ALA A 195 -13.72 -11.06 -21.44
N ASP A 196 -14.36 -12.09 -22.01
CA ASP A 196 -15.81 -12.11 -22.26
C ASP A 196 -16.60 -12.05 -20.94
N LEU A 197 -16.17 -12.77 -19.91
CA LEU A 197 -16.77 -12.73 -18.57
C LEU A 197 -16.59 -11.37 -17.90
N HIS A 198 -15.44 -10.72 -18.08
CA HIS A 198 -15.19 -9.41 -17.53
C HIS A 198 -16.09 -8.33 -18.16
N VAL A 199 -16.25 -8.38 -19.48
CA VAL A 199 -17.17 -7.51 -20.21
C VAL A 199 -18.59 -7.74 -19.73
N ALA A 200 -19.06 -8.99 -19.68
CA ALA A 200 -20.39 -9.34 -19.21
C ALA A 200 -20.64 -8.96 -17.74
N GLY A 201 -19.62 -9.11 -16.88
CA GLY A 201 -19.70 -8.74 -15.46
C GLY A 201 -19.82 -7.23 -15.24
N ARG A 202 -19.06 -6.41 -15.96
CA ARG A 202 -19.16 -4.93 -15.92
C ARG A 202 -20.55 -4.45 -16.35
N ASP A 203 -21.12 -5.07 -17.35
CA ASP A 203 -22.44 -4.72 -17.87
C ASP A 203 -23.59 -5.10 -16.93
N ALA A 204 -23.47 -6.22 -16.24
CA ALA A 204 -24.44 -6.65 -15.26
C ALA A 204 -24.55 -5.68 -14.07
N VAL A 205 -23.43 -5.10 -13.63
CA VAL A 205 -23.38 -4.10 -12.54
C VAL A 205 -24.00 -2.77 -12.94
N ALA A 206 -23.91 -2.40 -14.23
CA ALA A 206 -24.48 -1.15 -14.74
C ALA A 206 -26.02 -1.20 -14.91
N SER A 207 -26.66 -2.40 -14.79
CA SER A 207 -28.03 -2.64 -15.29
C SER A 207 -29.18 -2.55 -14.27
N GLU A 208 -28.99 -1.96 -13.09
CA GLU A 208 -30.02 -1.97 -12.03
C GLU A 208 -31.17 -0.96 -12.18
N THR A 209 -31.12 -0.03 -13.13
CA THR A 209 -32.24 0.90 -13.37
C THR A 209 -32.89 0.72 -14.77
N ALA A 210 -34.19 1.00 -14.90
CA ALA A 210 -34.91 0.87 -16.18
C ALA A 210 -34.31 1.77 -17.28
N GLU A 211 -33.70 2.89 -16.91
CA GLU A 211 -33.01 3.82 -17.79
C GLU A 211 -31.66 3.27 -18.25
N SER A 212 -30.99 2.49 -17.39
CA SER A 212 -29.75 1.76 -17.68
C SER A 212 -29.98 0.63 -18.68
N ARG A 213 -31.15 -0.05 -18.65
CA ARG A 213 -31.47 -1.13 -19.61
C ARG A 213 -31.60 -0.63 -21.04
N HIS A 214 -32.11 0.59 -21.24
CA HIS A 214 -32.20 1.17 -22.59
C HIS A 214 -30.81 1.60 -23.10
N ARG A 215 -29.94 2.13 -22.21
CA ARG A 215 -28.55 2.44 -22.53
C ARG A 215 -27.70 1.18 -22.78
N LEU A 216 -28.01 0.07 -22.12
CA LEU A 216 -27.33 -1.21 -22.29
C LEU A 216 -27.67 -1.87 -23.63
N GLY A 217 -28.86 -1.70 -24.17
CA GLY A 217 -29.16 -2.13 -25.55
C GLY A 217 -28.17 -1.49 -26.55
N ILE A 218 -27.95 -0.18 -26.41
CA ILE A 218 -27.02 0.59 -27.25
C ILE A 218 -25.55 0.27 -26.88
N ASN A 219 -25.23 0.16 -25.61
CA ASN A 219 -23.87 -0.15 -25.14
C ASN A 219 -23.52 -1.62 -25.33
N GLY A 220 -24.45 -2.56 -25.18
CA GLY A 220 -24.25 -3.98 -25.44
C GLY A 220 -23.90 -4.25 -26.89
N GLU A 221 -24.62 -3.63 -27.87
CA GLU A 221 -24.23 -3.70 -29.28
C GLU A 221 -22.85 -3.09 -29.56
N ARG A 222 -22.54 -1.96 -28.93
CA ARG A 222 -21.22 -1.32 -29.07
C ARG A 222 -20.13 -2.21 -28.49
N GLN A 223 -20.35 -2.87 -27.37
CA GLN A 223 -19.39 -3.75 -26.72
C GLN A 223 -19.19 -5.06 -27.48
N LEU A 224 -20.26 -5.64 -28.02
CA LEU A 224 -20.15 -6.79 -28.92
C LEU A 224 -19.32 -6.47 -30.18
N ARG A 225 -19.44 -5.24 -30.72
CA ARG A 225 -18.61 -4.79 -31.84
C ARG A 225 -17.14 -4.57 -31.44
N LEU A 226 -16.87 -4.25 -30.18
CA LEU A 226 -15.53 -4.02 -29.66
C LEU A 226 -14.90 -5.29 -29.05
N ALA A 227 -15.65 -6.36 -28.84
CA ALA A 227 -15.16 -7.63 -28.30
C ALA A 227 -13.90 -8.15 -29.01
N PRO A 228 -13.81 -8.14 -30.37
CA PRO A 228 -12.58 -8.56 -31.06
C PRO A 228 -11.38 -7.72 -30.69
N LEU A 229 -11.53 -6.41 -30.38
CA LEU A 229 -10.43 -5.56 -29.92
C LEU A 229 -9.97 -5.95 -28.52
N ASN A 230 -10.89 -6.29 -27.61
CA ASN A 230 -10.54 -6.75 -26.28
C ASN A 230 -9.81 -8.10 -26.33
N VAL A 231 -10.25 -9.02 -27.17
CA VAL A 231 -9.60 -10.30 -27.41
C VAL A 231 -8.21 -10.10 -28.06
N ALA A 232 -8.11 -9.21 -29.04
CA ALA A 232 -6.81 -8.86 -29.64
C ALA A 232 -5.85 -8.27 -28.59
N ALA A 233 -6.36 -7.42 -27.70
CA ALA A 233 -5.58 -6.87 -26.58
C ALA A 233 -5.01 -7.97 -25.67
N VAL A 234 -5.79 -9.02 -25.40
CA VAL A 234 -5.31 -10.18 -24.63
C VAL A 234 -4.18 -10.92 -25.34
N TYR A 235 -4.27 -11.16 -26.65
CA TYR A 235 -3.16 -11.74 -27.42
C TYR A 235 -1.90 -10.85 -27.37
N LEU A 236 -2.06 -9.53 -27.44
CA LEU A 236 -0.97 -8.59 -27.33
C LEU A 236 -0.29 -8.62 -25.94
N THR A 237 -1.04 -8.93 -24.88
CA THR A 237 -0.47 -9.13 -23.53
C THR A 237 0.60 -10.22 -23.51
N HIS A 238 0.46 -11.23 -24.38
CA HIS A 238 1.45 -12.31 -24.57
C HIS A 238 2.44 -12.06 -25.71
N GLY A 239 2.38 -10.90 -26.36
CA GLY A 239 3.22 -10.56 -27.50
C GLY A 239 2.83 -11.29 -28.78
N ASP A 240 1.66 -11.94 -28.85
CA ASP A 240 1.15 -12.63 -30.02
C ASP A 240 0.46 -11.66 -30.99
N LEU A 241 1.28 -10.98 -31.79
CA LEU A 241 0.82 -10.03 -32.79
C LEU A 241 -0.01 -10.68 -33.92
N GLU A 242 0.27 -11.95 -34.28
CA GLU A 242 -0.41 -12.62 -35.38
C GLU A 242 -1.86 -12.94 -35.04
N SER A 243 -2.08 -13.51 -33.87
CA SER A 243 -3.45 -13.79 -33.39
C SER A 243 -4.22 -12.49 -33.17
N ALA A 244 -3.57 -11.46 -32.63
CA ALA A 244 -4.19 -10.14 -32.46
C ALA A 244 -4.61 -9.52 -33.81
N ILE A 245 -3.74 -9.56 -34.84
CA ILE A 245 -4.08 -9.10 -36.19
C ILE A 245 -5.28 -9.86 -36.75
N THR A 246 -5.31 -11.19 -36.58
CA THR A 246 -6.40 -12.03 -37.05
C THR A 246 -7.73 -11.65 -36.39
N LYS A 247 -7.73 -11.41 -35.08
CA LYS A 247 -8.91 -10.97 -34.33
C LYS A 247 -9.41 -9.59 -34.76
N VAL A 248 -8.52 -8.61 -34.91
CA VAL A 248 -8.90 -7.27 -35.38
C VAL A 248 -9.40 -7.30 -36.81
N ALA A 249 -8.81 -8.15 -37.68
CA ALA A 249 -9.26 -8.33 -39.07
C ALA A 249 -10.65 -8.97 -39.19
N SER A 250 -11.08 -9.73 -38.19
CA SER A 250 -12.41 -10.38 -38.18
C SER A 250 -13.56 -9.42 -37.80
N MET A 251 -13.30 -8.16 -37.51
CA MET A 251 -14.34 -7.18 -37.17
C MET A 251 -15.14 -6.79 -38.41
N ASP A 252 -16.46 -6.90 -38.32
CA ASP A 252 -17.37 -6.60 -39.45
C ASP A 252 -17.52 -5.10 -39.79
N SER A 253 -17.13 -4.19 -38.86
CA SER A 253 -17.38 -2.75 -39.02
C SER A 253 -16.50 -1.84 -38.16
N GLY A 254 -15.18 -2.05 -38.14
CA GLY A 254 -14.25 -1.24 -37.35
C GLY A 254 -13.88 0.12 -37.98
N GLY A 255 -14.25 0.34 -39.25
CA GLY A 255 -13.99 1.61 -39.93
C GLY A 255 -12.52 2.01 -40.00
N GLU A 256 -12.25 3.31 -39.97
CA GLU A 256 -10.92 3.88 -40.05
C GLU A 256 -9.98 3.45 -38.90
N ILE A 257 -10.56 3.26 -37.69
CA ILE A 257 -9.80 2.82 -36.51
C ILE A 257 -9.25 1.41 -36.69
N GLN A 258 -10.06 0.49 -37.22
CA GLN A 258 -9.63 -0.88 -37.50
C GLN A 258 -8.48 -0.91 -38.51
N VAL A 259 -8.63 -0.15 -39.62
CA VAL A 259 -7.60 -0.08 -40.68
C VAL A 259 -6.29 0.45 -40.11
N ARG A 260 -6.33 1.56 -39.38
CA ARG A 260 -5.15 2.18 -38.77
C ARG A 260 -4.48 1.24 -37.77
N LEU A 261 -5.26 0.57 -36.93
CA LEU A 261 -4.73 -0.38 -35.95
C LEU A 261 -4.08 -1.59 -36.64
N LEU A 262 -4.71 -2.15 -37.67
CA LEU A 262 -4.14 -3.24 -38.46
C LEU A 262 -2.84 -2.85 -39.17
N ASP A 263 -2.79 -1.67 -39.74
CA ASP A 263 -1.57 -1.18 -40.44
C ASP A 263 -0.44 -1.00 -39.41
N LEU A 264 -0.74 -0.46 -38.22
CA LEU A 264 0.23 -0.31 -37.15
C LEU A 264 0.73 -1.67 -36.62
N MET A 265 -0.19 -2.62 -36.35
CA MET A 265 0.17 -3.98 -35.93
C MET A 265 1.00 -4.72 -36.96
N ARG A 266 0.68 -4.57 -38.27
CA ARG A 266 1.46 -5.17 -39.36
C ARG A 266 2.85 -4.57 -39.45
N ALA A 267 2.97 -3.23 -39.33
CA ALA A 267 4.27 -2.56 -39.27
C ALA A 267 5.10 -3.03 -38.06
N ALA A 268 4.45 -3.20 -36.90
CA ALA A 268 5.08 -3.67 -35.67
C ALA A 268 5.69 -5.08 -35.77
N ARG A 269 5.36 -5.88 -36.79
CA ARG A 269 5.99 -7.20 -37.07
C ARG A 269 7.43 -7.09 -37.53
N GLY A 270 7.83 -5.95 -38.12
CA GLY A 270 9.19 -5.72 -38.61
C GLY A 270 10.22 -5.82 -37.45
N ALA A 271 11.44 -6.26 -37.82
CA ALA A 271 12.57 -6.31 -36.87
C ALA A 271 13.54 -5.11 -37.08
N ASP A 272 13.11 -4.13 -37.86
CA ASP A 272 13.83 -2.92 -38.21
C ASP A 272 13.34 -1.69 -37.37
N GLU A 273 13.88 -0.53 -37.66
CA GLU A 273 13.49 0.72 -36.99
C GLU A 273 12.01 1.06 -37.18
N VAL A 274 11.41 0.70 -38.33
CA VAL A 274 9.97 0.92 -38.57
C VAL A 274 9.15 0.03 -37.67
N GLY A 275 9.55 -1.23 -37.54
CA GLY A 275 8.90 -2.17 -36.62
C GLY A 275 9.04 -1.76 -35.14
N SER A 276 10.20 -1.24 -34.78
CA SER A 276 10.41 -0.69 -33.42
C SER A 276 9.51 0.52 -33.17
N ALA A 277 9.46 1.49 -34.07
CA ALA A 277 8.62 2.68 -33.95
C ALA A 277 7.12 2.32 -33.85
N ALA A 278 6.66 1.42 -34.73
CA ALA A 278 5.27 0.96 -34.72
C ALA A 278 4.91 0.18 -33.44
N THR A 279 5.82 -0.65 -32.94
CA THR A 279 5.63 -1.34 -31.67
C THR A 279 5.52 -0.34 -30.52
N PHE A 280 6.36 0.68 -30.50
CA PHE A 280 6.32 1.71 -29.47
C PHE A 280 5.01 2.54 -29.53
N GLU A 281 4.51 2.86 -30.73
CA GLU A 281 3.23 3.55 -30.89
C GLU A 281 2.05 2.69 -30.36
N LEU A 282 2.06 1.38 -30.60
CA LEU A 282 1.08 0.46 -30.00
C LEU A 282 1.18 0.46 -28.47
N VAL A 283 2.37 0.37 -27.93
CA VAL A 283 2.63 0.38 -26.49
C VAL A 283 2.05 1.64 -25.83
N GLU A 284 2.38 2.82 -26.36
CA GLU A 284 1.87 4.09 -25.82
C GLU A 284 0.34 4.20 -25.94
N GLY A 285 -0.24 3.65 -27.02
CA GLY A 285 -1.69 3.62 -27.21
C GLY A 285 -2.44 2.79 -26.15
N TYR A 286 -1.81 1.74 -25.65
CA TYR A 286 -2.42 0.88 -24.63
C TYR A 286 -2.02 1.25 -23.20
N ARG A 287 -0.92 1.93 -22.97
CA ARG A 287 -0.28 2.11 -21.65
C ARG A 287 -1.23 2.55 -20.53
N VAL A 288 -2.10 3.53 -20.79
CA VAL A 288 -3.01 4.06 -19.78
C VAL A 288 -4.26 3.20 -19.61
N ALA A 289 -4.82 2.71 -20.73
CA ALA A 289 -6.09 1.98 -20.71
C ALA A 289 -5.92 0.49 -20.39
N ARG A 290 -4.80 -0.10 -20.80
CA ARG A 290 -4.47 -1.52 -20.67
C ARG A 290 -2.96 -1.67 -20.43
N PRO A 291 -2.48 -1.37 -19.23
CA PRO A 291 -1.05 -1.47 -18.88
C PRO A 291 -0.49 -2.90 -19.04
N ASP A 292 -1.32 -3.93 -18.86
CA ASP A 292 -1.01 -5.33 -19.11
C ASP A 292 -0.62 -5.58 -20.58
N VAL A 293 -1.37 -5.01 -21.52
CA VAL A 293 -1.07 -5.10 -22.96
C VAL A 293 0.23 -4.38 -23.30
N ALA A 294 0.41 -3.17 -22.77
CA ALA A 294 1.63 -2.41 -22.95
C ALA A 294 2.86 -3.17 -22.44
N ALA A 295 2.76 -3.77 -21.25
CA ALA A 295 3.82 -4.61 -20.69
C ALA A 295 4.13 -5.83 -21.57
N GLY A 296 3.11 -6.51 -22.07
CA GLY A 296 3.28 -7.66 -22.99
C GLY A 296 3.99 -7.30 -24.27
N LEU A 297 3.57 -6.20 -24.90
CA LEU A 297 4.22 -5.67 -26.09
C LEU A 297 5.68 -5.26 -25.82
N CYS A 298 5.94 -4.58 -24.68
CA CYS A 298 7.29 -4.19 -24.30
C CYS A 298 8.19 -5.40 -24.04
N ARG A 299 7.71 -6.46 -23.36
CA ARG A 299 8.48 -7.70 -23.18
C ARG A 299 8.87 -8.33 -24.51
N SER A 300 7.92 -8.43 -25.45
CA SER A 300 8.21 -8.92 -26.80
C SER A 300 9.22 -8.02 -27.55
N ALA A 301 9.08 -6.70 -27.38
CA ALA A 301 9.96 -5.72 -28.00
C ALA A 301 11.38 -5.74 -27.43
N LEU A 302 11.55 -5.96 -26.14
CA LEU A 302 12.87 -6.09 -25.50
C LEU A 302 13.70 -7.23 -26.08
N VAL A 303 13.07 -8.34 -26.53
CA VAL A 303 13.75 -9.44 -27.21
C VAL A 303 14.13 -9.05 -28.64
N ARG A 304 13.25 -8.32 -29.32
CA ARG A 304 13.45 -7.95 -30.75
C ARG A 304 14.34 -6.73 -30.95
N PHE A 305 14.28 -5.80 -30.00
CA PHE A 305 14.98 -4.50 -30.04
C PHE A 305 15.75 -4.24 -28.75
N PRO A 306 16.73 -5.08 -28.39
CA PRO A 306 17.36 -5.07 -27.05
C PRO A 306 18.18 -3.79 -26.76
N LYS A 307 18.43 -2.96 -27.77
CA LYS A 307 19.16 -1.68 -27.63
C LYS A 307 18.27 -0.45 -27.65
N ASP A 308 16.98 -0.62 -27.78
CA ASP A 308 16.03 0.49 -27.84
C ASP A 308 15.54 0.83 -26.41
N TYR A 309 16.05 1.93 -25.85
CA TYR A 309 15.77 2.40 -24.51
C TYR A 309 14.28 2.70 -24.23
N ARG A 310 13.48 2.93 -25.29
CA ARG A 310 12.06 3.25 -25.15
C ARG A 310 11.25 2.13 -24.52
N PHE A 311 11.63 0.87 -24.77
CA PHE A 311 10.90 -0.28 -24.21
C PHE A 311 11.17 -0.50 -22.72
N PRO A 312 12.40 -0.48 -22.20
CA PRO A 312 12.60 -0.49 -20.76
C PRO A 312 12.01 0.77 -20.10
N THR A 313 12.03 1.96 -20.73
CA THR A 313 11.34 3.14 -20.22
C THR A 313 9.84 2.90 -20.06
N CYS A 314 9.21 2.29 -21.07
CA CYS A 314 7.79 1.96 -20.98
C CYS A 314 7.51 0.91 -19.89
N MET A 315 8.35 -0.12 -19.74
CA MET A 315 8.23 -1.09 -18.64
C MET A 315 8.34 -0.40 -17.29
N ALA A 316 9.21 0.60 -17.16
CA ALA A 316 9.33 1.41 -15.94
C ALA A 316 8.02 2.17 -15.65
N ARG A 317 7.45 2.84 -16.67
CA ARG A 317 6.17 3.56 -16.53
C ARG A 317 5.02 2.64 -16.14
N VAL A 318 4.89 1.48 -16.81
CA VAL A 318 3.85 0.49 -16.51
C VAL A 318 4.02 -0.07 -15.09
N ALA A 319 5.25 -0.33 -14.67
CA ALA A 319 5.53 -0.78 -13.32
C ALA A 319 5.17 0.29 -12.28
N ALA A 320 5.48 1.56 -12.55
CA ALA A 320 5.14 2.69 -11.68
C ALA A 320 3.61 2.89 -11.59
N ASP A 321 2.92 2.88 -12.73
CA ASP A 321 1.45 2.99 -12.80
C ASP A 321 0.74 1.84 -12.03
N SER A 322 1.42 0.69 -11.91
CA SER A 322 0.96 -0.48 -11.14
C SER A 322 1.51 -0.52 -9.71
N GLU A 323 2.08 0.57 -9.22
CA GLU A 323 2.71 0.70 -7.89
C GLU A 323 3.87 -0.30 -7.61
N ARG A 324 4.45 -0.89 -8.66
CA ARG A 324 5.62 -1.79 -8.60
C ARG A 324 6.92 -1.02 -8.77
N PHE A 325 7.25 -0.21 -7.81
CA PHE A 325 8.29 0.81 -7.94
C PHE A 325 9.72 0.27 -7.94
N ALA A 326 9.99 -0.82 -7.23
CA ALA A 326 11.30 -1.50 -7.34
C ALA A 326 11.56 -1.95 -8.77
N ASP A 327 10.54 -2.48 -9.43
CA ASP A 327 10.60 -2.88 -10.83
C ASP A 327 10.77 -1.66 -11.74
N ALA A 328 10.02 -0.57 -11.47
CA ALA A 328 10.14 0.68 -12.21
C ALA A 328 11.58 1.24 -12.14
N THR A 329 12.16 1.29 -10.94
CA THR A 329 13.55 1.73 -10.75
C THR A 329 14.54 0.86 -11.53
N ALA A 330 14.40 -0.47 -11.46
CA ALA A 330 15.26 -1.39 -12.21
C ALA A 330 15.18 -1.14 -13.71
N TRP A 331 13.98 -0.93 -14.25
CA TRP A 331 13.77 -0.64 -15.65
C TRP A 331 14.31 0.73 -16.08
N TYR A 332 14.15 1.77 -15.25
CA TYR A 332 14.76 3.07 -15.54
C TYR A 332 16.28 2.99 -15.60
N VAL A 333 16.92 2.24 -14.69
CA VAL A 333 18.37 2.05 -14.74
C VAL A 333 18.80 1.41 -16.05
N ILE A 334 18.07 0.40 -16.54
CA ILE A 334 18.37 -0.23 -17.83
C ILE A 334 18.17 0.77 -18.99
N ALA A 335 17.10 1.56 -18.98
CA ALA A 335 16.86 2.58 -20.01
C ALA A 335 17.99 3.63 -20.03
N ILE A 336 18.41 4.10 -18.87
CA ILE A 336 19.50 5.04 -18.69
C ILE A 336 20.83 4.46 -19.22
N GLU A 337 21.11 3.18 -18.97
CA GLU A 337 22.32 2.53 -19.50
C GLU A 337 22.33 2.41 -21.03
N LEU A 338 21.16 2.21 -21.62
CA LEU A 338 21.03 2.17 -23.09
C LEU A 338 21.16 3.56 -23.74
N ALA A 339 20.78 4.61 -23.03
CA ALA A 339 20.82 5.99 -23.51
C ALA A 339 21.34 6.96 -22.43
N PRO A 340 22.60 6.79 -21.98
CA PRO A 340 23.13 7.51 -20.82
C PRO A 340 23.31 9.01 -21.02
N GLU A 341 23.24 9.48 -22.28
CA GLU A 341 23.35 10.92 -22.60
C GLU A 341 21.98 11.62 -22.62
N MET A 342 20.89 10.92 -22.36
CA MET A 342 19.56 11.49 -22.32
C MET A 342 19.19 11.92 -20.91
N MET A 343 19.42 13.20 -20.59
CA MET A 343 19.09 13.79 -19.28
C MET A 343 17.61 13.63 -18.92
N GLU A 344 16.74 13.66 -19.92
CA GLU A 344 15.29 13.55 -19.78
C GLU A 344 14.87 12.21 -19.14
N LEU A 345 15.62 11.11 -19.38
CA LEU A 345 15.35 9.82 -18.74
C LEU A 345 15.62 9.85 -17.23
N TYR A 346 16.71 10.50 -16.83
CA TYR A 346 17.03 10.68 -15.42
C TYR A 346 15.98 11.58 -14.76
N ASP A 347 15.60 12.67 -15.42
CA ASP A 347 14.62 13.61 -14.89
C ASP A 347 13.23 12.98 -14.76
N GLU A 348 12.82 12.17 -15.73
CA GLU A 348 11.57 11.41 -15.68
C GLU A 348 11.59 10.39 -14.54
N ALA A 349 12.66 9.59 -14.44
CA ALA A 349 12.80 8.60 -13.38
C ALA A 349 12.77 9.23 -11.99
N LEU A 350 13.51 10.32 -11.79
CA LEU A 350 13.56 11.04 -10.53
C LEU A 350 12.22 11.70 -10.18
N GLY A 351 11.53 12.28 -11.18
CA GLY A 351 10.23 12.90 -10.96
C GLY A 351 9.16 11.90 -10.53
N GLN A 352 9.12 10.72 -11.15
CA GLN A 352 8.18 9.67 -10.77
C GLN A 352 8.51 9.07 -9.39
N LEU A 353 9.80 8.88 -9.08
CA LEU A 353 10.21 8.37 -7.79
C LEU A 353 9.96 9.38 -6.66
N ASP A 354 10.16 10.68 -6.92
CA ASP A 354 9.87 11.75 -5.96
C ASP A 354 8.38 11.80 -5.60
N GLU A 355 7.51 11.85 -6.61
CA GLU A 355 6.06 11.85 -6.39
C GLU A 355 5.62 10.61 -5.60
N PHE A 356 6.15 9.46 -5.98
CA PHE A 356 5.88 8.22 -5.29
C PHE A 356 6.34 8.23 -3.83
N ILE A 357 7.59 8.59 -3.56
CA ILE A 357 8.13 8.65 -2.20
C ILE A 357 7.24 9.54 -1.32
N LYS A 358 6.82 10.70 -1.84
CA LYS A 358 5.94 11.63 -1.12
C LYS A 358 4.56 11.03 -0.81
N THR A 359 3.99 10.24 -1.72
CA THR A 359 2.69 9.57 -1.50
C THR A 359 2.77 8.40 -0.51
N ARG A 360 3.97 7.84 -0.29
CA ARG A 360 4.20 6.68 0.56
C ARG A 360 4.79 7.00 1.94
N LEU A 361 4.92 8.27 2.27
CA LEU A 361 5.33 8.65 3.63
C LEU A 361 4.38 8.14 4.73
N GLU A 362 3.11 7.87 4.38
CA GLU A 362 2.09 7.30 5.28
C GLU A 362 1.82 5.80 5.03
N ASP A 363 2.70 5.10 4.29
CA ASP A 363 2.52 3.68 3.97
C ASP A 363 2.64 2.83 5.25
N PRO A 364 1.72 1.89 5.49
CA PRO A 364 1.85 0.92 6.57
C PRO A 364 3.04 -0.05 6.41
N HIS A 365 3.65 -0.13 5.23
CA HIS A 365 4.83 -0.96 4.92
C HIS A 365 6.02 -0.12 4.43
N PRO A 366 6.59 0.75 5.27
CA PRO A 366 7.60 1.73 4.89
C PRO A 366 8.94 1.10 4.44
N GLU A 367 9.22 -0.16 4.81
CA GLU A 367 10.45 -0.86 4.41
C GLU A 367 10.60 -0.94 2.89
N ARG A 368 9.49 -1.15 2.17
CA ARG A 368 9.45 -1.21 0.70
C ARG A 368 9.76 0.15 0.07
N SER A 369 9.30 1.21 0.69
CA SER A 369 9.49 2.58 0.22
C SER A 369 10.94 3.06 0.41
N SER A 370 11.63 2.59 1.44
CA SER A 370 13.04 2.87 1.71
C SER A 370 13.97 2.30 0.62
N GLU A 371 13.74 1.08 0.15
CA GLU A 371 14.53 0.49 -0.95
C GLU A 371 14.43 1.30 -2.25
N LEU A 372 13.25 1.81 -2.53
CA LEU A 372 12.99 2.61 -3.73
C LEU A 372 13.69 3.96 -3.69
N ALA A 373 13.69 4.58 -2.55
CA ALA A 373 14.36 5.85 -2.34
C ALA A 373 15.88 5.73 -2.54
N ARG A 374 16.49 4.58 -2.22
CA ARG A 374 17.90 4.28 -2.54
C ARG A 374 18.16 4.15 -4.04
N GLY A 375 17.19 3.62 -4.80
CA GLY A 375 17.23 3.61 -6.26
C GLY A 375 17.26 5.03 -6.84
N ALA A 376 16.42 5.92 -6.32
CA ALA A 376 16.41 7.33 -6.70
C ALA A 376 17.74 8.02 -6.37
N GLU A 377 18.37 7.72 -5.22
CA GLU A 377 19.69 8.22 -4.83
C GLU A 377 20.75 7.87 -5.88
N THR A 378 20.79 6.61 -6.33
CA THR A 378 21.75 6.16 -7.36
C THR A 378 21.56 6.90 -8.68
N ILE A 379 20.31 7.06 -9.13
CA ILE A 379 19.98 7.77 -10.38
C ILE A 379 20.37 9.25 -10.27
N LEU A 380 20.10 9.88 -9.12
CA LEU A 380 20.43 11.28 -8.87
C LEU A 380 21.96 11.51 -8.85
N GLU A 381 22.71 10.62 -8.22
CA GLU A 381 24.19 10.71 -8.19
C GLU A 381 24.79 10.60 -9.60
N GLU A 382 24.32 9.65 -10.41
CA GLU A 382 24.79 9.52 -11.79
C GLU A 382 24.44 10.74 -12.64
N ARG A 383 23.22 11.26 -12.47
CA ARG A 383 22.78 12.48 -13.15
C ARG A 383 23.66 13.68 -12.80
N LEU A 384 23.88 13.92 -11.53
CA LEU A 384 24.72 15.04 -11.06
C LEU A 384 26.17 14.93 -11.52
N LYS A 385 26.69 13.71 -11.61
CA LYS A 385 28.04 13.45 -12.13
C LYS A 385 28.17 13.83 -13.61
N ARG A 386 27.09 13.61 -14.40
CA ARG A 386 27.09 13.91 -15.83
C ARG A 386 26.77 15.39 -16.12
N TRP A 387 25.83 15.95 -15.39
CA TRP A 387 25.35 17.34 -15.55
C TRP A 387 25.43 18.13 -14.23
N PRO A 388 26.64 18.42 -13.72
CA PRO A 388 26.81 19.02 -12.39
C PRO A 388 26.22 20.43 -12.26
N ASN A 389 26.02 21.13 -13.40
CA ASN A 389 25.50 22.50 -13.42
C ASN A 389 24.00 22.58 -13.74
N SER A 390 23.31 21.46 -13.91
CA SER A 390 21.87 21.45 -14.17
C SER A 390 21.09 21.14 -12.89
N THR A 391 19.96 21.82 -12.70
CA THR A 391 19.09 21.58 -11.55
C THR A 391 18.33 20.26 -11.76
N PRO A 392 18.44 19.29 -10.84
CA PRO A 392 17.65 18.06 -10.91
C PRO A 392 16.19 18.31 -10.49
N PRO A 393 15.26 17.41 -10.86
CA PRO A 393 13.85 17.47 -10.44
C PRO A 393 13.67 17.43 -8.93
N ILE A 394 14.51 16.67 -8.24
CA ILE A 394 14.59 16.61 -6.78
C ILE A 394 15.96 17.06 -6.31
N ALA A 395 15.99 17.95 -5.33
CA ALA A 395 17.25 18.40 -4.76
C ALA A 395 17.89 17.30 -3.89
N PRO A 396 19.25 17.17 -3.87
CA PRO A 396 19.90 16.11 -3.10
C PRO A 396 19.59 16.13 -1.60
N ASN A 397 19.46 17.32 -1.00
CA ASN A 397 19.08 17.49 0.40
C ASN A 397 17.60 17.09 0.63
N GLU A 398 16.70 17.36 -0.32
CA GLU A 398 15.30 16.96 -0.26
C GLU A 398 15.15 15.43 -0.34
N LEU A 399 15.89 14.77 -1.24
CA LEU A 399 15.90 13.31 -1.34
C LEU A 399 16.40 12.66 -0.03
N GLU A 400 17.51 13.15 0.55
CA GLU A 400 18.01 12.67 1.85
C GLU A 400 16.95 12.86 2.96
N PHE A 401 16.25 13.98 2.96
CA PHE A 401 15.15 14.25 3.90
C PHE A 401 14.02 13.23 3.75
N LEU A 402 13.56 12.99 2.53
CA LEU A 402 12.48 12.03 2.25
C LEU A 402 12.88 10.59 2.63
N ILE A 403 14.14 10.19 2.32
CA ILE A 403 14.66 8.89 2.76
C ILE A 403 14.65 8.83 4.30
N GLY A 404 15.10 9.87 4.97
CA GLY A 404 15.08 9.96 6.44
C GLY A 404 13.68 9.78 7.02
N MET A 405 12.66 10.37 6.40
CA MET A 405 11.24 10.20 6.78
C MET A 405 10.79 8.74 6.63
N LEU A 406 11.14 8.09 5.51
CA LEU A 406 10.79 6.69 5.28
C LEU A 406 11.49 5.76 6.28
N GLU A 407 12.78 5.96 6.54
CA GLU A 407 13.53 5.16 7.53
C GLU A 407 12.98 5.37 8.95
N MET A 408 12.54 6.58 9.28
CA MET A 408 11.87 6.87 10.54
C MET A 408 10.55 6.12 10.68
N ASN A 409 9.76 6.06 9.61
CA ASN A 409 8.49 5.34 9.57
C ASN A 409 8.68 3.81 9.59
N ALA A 410 9.82 3.33 9.08
CA ALA A 410 10.20 1.91 9.12
C ALA A 410 10.78 1.47 10.49
N GLY A 411 10.96 2.38 11.45
CA GLY A 411 11.57 2.08 12.74
C GLY A 411 13.11 2.06 12.72
N HIS A 412 13.72 2.44 11.60
CA HIS A 412 15.18 2.52 11.44
C HIS A 412 15.69 3.88 11.92
N ALA A 413 15.57 4.14 13.23
CA ALA A 413 15.82 5.44 13.83
C ALA A 413 17.26 5.93 13.63
N ASP A 414 18.25 5.03 13.64
CA ASP A 414 19.67 5.39 13.49
C ASP A 414 19.98 5.78 12.03
N GLU A 415 19.39 5.09 11.06
CA GLU A 415 19.47 5.41 9.62
C GLU A 415 18.74 6.72 9.32
N ALA A 416 17.56 6.91 9.88
CA ALA A 416 16.80 8.15 9.75
C ALA A 416 17.60 9.36 10.25
N GLN A 417 18.25 9.24 11.40
CA GLN A 417 19.13 10.28 11.93
C GLN A 417 20.25 10.63 10.94
N GLN A 418 20.95 9.63 10.42
CA GLN A 418 22.04 9.84 9.46
C GLN A 418 21.55 10.56 8.18
N ARG A 419 20.35 10.20 7.70
CA ARG A 419 19.75 10.83 6.51
C ARG A 419 19.37 12.29 6.77
N PHE A 420 18.76 12.60 7.89
CA PHE A 420 18.47 13.99 8.27
C PHE A 420 19.75 14.81 8.45
N GLU A 421 20.79 14.26 9.08
CA GLU A 421 22.09 14.92 9.22
C GLU A 421 22.73 15.22 7.85
N LYS A 422 22.71 14.27 6.90
CA LYS A 422 23.19 14.50 5.53
C LYS A 422 22.38 15.56 4.78
N SER A 423 21.05 15.56 4.95
CA SER A 423 20.19 16.60 4.39
C SER A 423 20.59 17.98 4.88
N ILE A 424 20.80 18.11 6.20
CA ILE A 424 21.20 19.36 6.88
C ILE A 424 22.61 19.80 6.48
N GLU A 425 23.54 18.86 6.31
CA GLU A 425 24.91 19.16 5.86
C GLU A 425 24.93 19.73 4.43
N ARG A 426 24.03 19.27 3.56
CA ARG A 426 23.93 19.77 2.18
C ARG A 426 23.25 21.13 2.10
N ASP A 427 22.18 21.30 2.86
CA ASP A 427 21.41 22.52 2.96
C ASP A 427 20.66 22.59 4.29
N GLU A 428 21.07 23.49 5.16
CA GLU A 428 20.50 23.62 6.48
C GLU A 428 19.11 24.24 6.40
N ASN A 429 18.07 23.41 6.54
CA ASN A 429 16.68 23.82 6.45
C ASN A 429 15.89 23.49 7.73
N PRO A 430 14.88 24.31 8.08
CA PRO A 430 14.12 24.15 9.31
C PRO A 430 13.32 22.84 9.36
N GLY A 431 12.86 22.32 8.22
CA GLY A 431 12.09 21.08 8.16
C GLY A 431 12.91 19.86 8.57
N ALA A 432 14.10 19.69 8.00
CA ALA A 432 15.00 18.58 8.34
C ALA A 432 15.47 18.66 9.81
N LEU A 433 15.77 19.85 10.30
CA LEU A 433 16.11 20.07 11.71
C LEU A 433 14.94 19.75 12.63
N ALA A 434 13.72 20.11 12.29
CA ALA A 434 12.52 19.80 13.08
C ALA A 434 12.29 18.30 13.19
N GLN A 435 12.42 17.56 12.07
CA GLN A 435 12.28 16.10 12.08
C GLN A 435 13.41 15.40 12.83
N LEU A 436 14.65 15.87 12.69
CA LEU A 436 15.76 15.37 13.50
C LEU A 436 15.50 15.62 15.00
N GLY A 437 15.00 16.80 15.36
CA GLY A 437 14.61 17.13 16.73
C GLY A 437 13.53 16.18 17.27
N LEU A 438 12.51 15.90 16.47
CA LEU A 438 11.43 14.97 16.82
C LEU A 438 11.96 13.54 17.04
N LEU A 439 12.80 13.06 16.15
CA LEU A 439 13.45 11.76 16.29
C LEU A 439 14.29 11.66 17.57
N LEU A 440 15.10 12.68 17.85
CA LEU A 440 15.94 12.75 19.05
C LEU A 440 15.08 12.76 20.34
N GLU A 441 13.99 13.55 20.36
CA GLU A 441 13.09 13.61 21.51
C GLU A 441 12.43 12.24 21.77
N ARG A 442 11.88 11.61 20.73
CA ARG A 442 11.20 10.34 20.84
C ARG A 442 12.13 9.18 21.18
N THR A 443 13.40 9.25 20.77
CA THR A 443 14.44 8.28 21.13
C THR A 443 15.12 8.55 22.46
N GLY A 444 14.59 9.48 23.30
CA GLY A 444 15.06 9.72 24.67
C GLY A 444 16.27 10.65 24.79
N ARG A 445 16.50 11.52 23.82
CA ARG A 445 17.59 12.52 23.77
C ARG A 445 17.04 13.98 23.76
N PRO A 446 16.22 14.36 24.75
CA PRO A 446 15.48 15.63 24.71
C PRO A 446 16.37 16.88 24.77
N GLU A 447 17.58 16.81 25.37
CA GLU A 447 18.51 17.95 25.38
C GLU A 447 19.11 18.22 24.00
N GLU A 448 19.35 17.18 23.21
CA GLU A 448 19.80 17.32 21.84
C GLU A 448 18.67 17.80 20.95
N ALA A 449 17.46 17.27 21.13
CA ALA A 449 16.27 17.73 20.45
C ALA A 449 16.03 19.23 20.66
N GLU A 450 16.12 19.70 21.91
CA GLU A 450 15.98 21.12 22.24
C GLU A 450 16.96 22.01 21.48
N ARG A 451 18.25 21.61 21.42
CA ARG A 451 19.27 22.35 20.65
C ARG A 451 18.93 22.36 19.15
N THR A 452 18.48 21.24 18.63
CA THR A 452 18.11 21.07 17.21
C THR A 452 16.89 21.90 16.84
N TYR A 453 15.87 21.92 17.69
CA TYR A 453 14.67 22.75 17.50
C TYR A 453 14.99 24.25 17.56
N ARG A 454 15.88 24.68 18.46
CA ARG A 454 16.32 26.09 18.49
C ARG A 454 17.05 26.50 17.22
N ARG A 455 17.87 25.61 16.65
CA ARG A 455 18.49 25.82 15.33
C ARG A 455 17.42 25.94 14.24
N ALA A 456 16.46 25.00 14.22
CA ALA A 456 15.35 25.04 13.27
C ALA A 456 14.58 26.37 13.36
N LEU A 457 14.22 26.79 14.57
CA LEU A 457 13.47 28.02 14.81
C LEU A 457 14.21 29.27 14.31
N ALA A 458 15.54 29.30 14.45
CA ALA A 458 16.36 30.42 13.98
C ALA A 458 16.39 30.58 12.46
N LEU A 459 16.09 29.50 11.73
CA LEU A 459 16.09 29.49 10.26
C LEU A 459 14.71 29.73 9.64
N VAL A 460 13.61 29.60 10.41
CA VAL A 460 12.26 29.83 9.87
C VAL A 460 12.08 31.31 9.54
N PRO A 461 11.79 31.66 8.28
CA PRO A 461 11.49 33.06 7.90
C PRO A 461 10.23 33.57 8.61
N SER A 462 9.96 34.88 8.53
CA SER A 462 8.77 35.50 9.12
C SER A 462 7.96 36.23 8.05
N HIS A 463 7.72 35.57 6.91
CA HIS A 463 7.20 36.27 5.73
C HIS A 463 5.87 35.70 5.23
N SER A 464 5.47 34.52 5.69
CA SER A 464 4.27 33.83 5.23
C SER A 464 3.54 33.11 6.36
N LEU A 465 2.25 32.86 6.15
CA LEU A 465 1.45 32.02 7.04
C LEU A 465 2.07 30.62 7.23
N SER A 466 2.67 30.05 6.18
CA SER A 466 3.36 28.75 6.27
C SER A 466 4.55 28.81 7.24
N ASP A 467 5.31 29.90 7.21
CA ASP A 467 6.44 30.12 8.13
C ASP A 467 5.94 30.23 9.58
N ASP A 468 4.83 30.93 9.79
CA ASP A 468 4.23 31.10 11.12
C ASP A 468 3.71 29.76 11.67
N LEU A 469 3.07 28.93 10.84
CA LEU A 469 2.63 27.59 11.21
C LEU A 469 3.83 26.69 11.55
N GLN A 470 4.90 26.72 10.76
CA GLN A 470 6.12 25.95 11.02
C GLN A 470 6.80 26.42 12.31
N ARG A 471 6.83 27.72 12.55
CA ARG A 471 7.37 28.30 13.79
C ARG A 471 6.58 27.84 15.02
N ALA A 472 5.24 27.84 14.93
CA ALA A 472 4.36 27.41 15.99
C ALA A 472 4.58 25.91 16.32
N ASP A 473 4.71 25.06 15.29
CA ASP A 473 4.98 23.63 15.46
C ASP A 473 6.34 23.38 16.16
N ILE A 474 7.39 24.08 15.75
CA ILE A 474 8.73 23.96 16.38
C ILE A 474 8.69 24.44 17.85
N MET A 475 7.96 25.50 18.16
CA MET A 475 7.77 25.99 19.55
C MET A 475 7.00 24.99 20.41
N GLU A 476 5.96 24.34 19.87
CA GLU A 476 5.26 23.26 20.54
C GLU A 476 6.21 22.10 20.86
N ASN A 477 7.04 21.71 19.90
CA ASN A 477 8.02 20.63 20.06
C ASN A 477 9.13 21.01 21.08
N LEU A 478 9.55 22.27 21.17
CA LEU A 478 10.39 22.77 22.25
C LEU A 478 9.74 22.57 23.61
N GLY A 479 8.46 22.92 23.73
CA GLY A 479 7.69 22.69 24.96
C GLY A 479 7.58 21.20 25.31
N ASN A 480 7.43 20.30 24.30
CA ASN A 480 7.43 18.84 24.52
C ASN A 480 8.78 18.35 25.03
N ALA A 481 9.90 18.83 24.45
CA ALA A 481 11.24 18.50 24.91
C ALA A 481 11.49 19.00 26.34
N ALA A 482 11.07 20.22 26.66
CA ALA A 482 11.14 20.76 28.04
C ALA A 482 10.29 19.95 29.02
N ARG A 483 9.10 19.52 28.60
CA ARG A 483 8.22 18.62 29.37
C ARG A 483 8.91 17.30 29.66
N THR A 484 9.52 16.68 28.67
CA THR A 484 10.25 15.41 28.84
C THR A 484 11.39 15.52 29.84
N GLN A 485 12.08 16.67 29.86
CA GLN A 485 13.15 16.99 30.79
C GLN A 485 12.66 17.41 32.19
N GLY A 486 11.35 17.55 32.42
CA GLY A 486 10.81 18.05 33.68
C GLY A 486 10.96 19.56 33.91
N LYS A 487 11.32 20.33 32.88
CA LYS A 487 11.53 21.79 32.94
C LYS A 487 10.19 22.55 32.84
N THR A 488 9.38 22.52 33.89
CA THR A 488 8.01 23.04 33.88
C THR A 488 7.91 24.50 33.47
N SER A 489 8.84 25.38 33.92
CA SER A 489 8.82 26.81 33.57
C SER A 489 9.08 27.04 32.08
N GLU A 490 10.07 26.37 31.50
CA GLU A 490 10.37 26.45 30.07
C GLU A 490 9.24 25.87 29.24
N MET A 491 8.72 24.68 29.59
CA MET A 491 7.55 24.08 28.98
C MET A 491 6.37 25.06 28.92
N THR A 492 6.01 25.72 30.05
CA THR A 492 4.89 26.65 30.09
C THR A 492 5.13 27.86 29.18
N ALA A 493 6.36 28.39 29.16
CA ALA A 493 6.72 29.51 28.32
C ALA A 493 6.63 29.15 26.81
N ASP A 494 7.19 28.01 26.42
CA ASP A 494 7.19 27.55 25.03
C ASP A 494 5.79 27.23 24.54
N TYR A 495 4.97 26.51 25.33
CA TYR A 495 3.59 26.23 25.00
C TYR A 495 2.72 27.51 24.92
N THR A 496 2.95 28.49 25.80
CA THR A 496 2.21 29.77 25.73
C THR A 496 2.55 30.52 24.46
N THR A 497 3.84 30.52 24.08
CA THR A 497 4.31 31.16 22.83
C THR A 497 3.74 30.45 21.60
N ALA A 498 3.79 29.12 21.57
CA ALA A 498 3.19 28.32 20.51
C ALA A 498 1.67 28.55 20.40
N LEU A 499 0.95 28.58 21.53
CA LEU A 499 -0.47 28.85 21.57
C LEU A 499 -0.81 30.24 21.00
N GLY A 500 -0.01 31.26 21.30
CA GLY A 500 -0.13 32.58 20.72
C GLY A 500 -0.03 32.54 19.18
N ALA A 501 1.01 31.90 18.66
CA ALA A 501 1.24 31.76 17.23
C ALA A 501 0.11 30.98 16.53
N TRP A 502 -0.34 29.85 17.11
CA TRP A 502 -1.48 29.10 16.58
C TRP A 502 -2.79 29.91 16.62
N THR A 503 -2.95 30.79 17.63
CA THR A 503 -4.15 31.66 17.74
C THR A 503 -4.15 32.75 16.68
N GLU A 504 -3.01 33.35 16.38
CA GLU A 504 -2.87 34.34 15.30
C GLU A 504 -3.10 33.69 13.92
N ALA A 505 -2.54 32.47 13.70
CA ALA A 505 -2.74 31.73 12.48
C ALA A 505 -4.21 31.33 12.26
N ARG A 506 -4.97 31.08 13.34
CA ARG A 506 -6.39 30.67 13.26
C ARG A 506 -7.27 31.69 12.53
N GLU A 507 -6.99 32.97 12.66
CA GLU A 507 -7.75 34.03 12.00
C GLU A 507 -7.56 34.08 10.48
N GLN A 508 -6.53 33.40 9.98
CA GLN A 508 -6.10 33.45 8.58
C GLN A 508 -6.40 32.16 7.80
N VAL A 509 -6.97 31.12 8.46
CA VAL A 509 -7.15 29.79 7.84
C VAL A 509 -8.60 29.33 7.92
N GLU A 510 -8.99 28.50 6.93
CA GLU A 510 -10.31 27.88 6.84
C GLU A 510 -10.20 26.37 6.56
N GLY A 511 -11.30 25.65 6.67
CA GLY A 511 -11.41 24.22 6.32
C GLY A 511 -10.42 23.33 7.09
N PRO A 512 -9.74 22.39 6.41
CA PRO A 512 -8.83 21.44 7.07
C PRO A 512 -7.67 22.10 7.81
N THR A 513 -7.11 23.20 7.28
CA THR A 513 -6.03 23.93 7.97
C THR A 513 -6.54 24.57 9.26
N ALA A 514 -7.77 25.10 9.27
CA ALA A 514 -8.39 25.61 10.50
C ALA A 514 -8.61 24.49 11.52
N ALA A 515 -9.00 23.28 11.06
CA ALA A 515 -9.16 22.13 11.93
C ALA A 515 -7.81 21.70 12.57
N LEU A 516 -6.73 21.70 11.79
CA LEU A 516 -5.39 21.44 12.32
C LEU A 516 -4.99 22.46 13.40
N VAL A 517 -5.16 23.74 13.12
CA VAL A 517 -4.83 24.82 14.05
C VAL A 517 -5.63 24.70 15.34
N GLU A 518 -6.95 24.48 15.26
CA GLU A 518 -7.80 24.29 16.45
C GLU A 518 -7.43 23.04 17.24
N MET A 519 -7.09 21.95 16.59
CA MET A 519 -6.62 20.73 17.25
C MET A 519 -5.32 21.00 18.02
N ARG A 520 -4.31 21.66 17.42
CA ARG A 520 -3.07 22.04 18.08
C ARG A 520 -3.31 22.98 19.27
N ARG A 521 -4.19 23.97 19.09
CA ARG A 521 -4.62 24.87 20.18
C ARG A 521 -5.25 24.09 21.34
N GLY A 522 -6.13 23.13 21.03
CA GLY A 522 -6.77 22.28 22.04
C GLY A 522 -5.76 21.50 22.88
N VAL A 523 -4.78 20.86 22.22
CA VAL A 523 -3.70 20.13 22.91
C VAL A 523 -2.88 21.03 23.84
N LEU A 524 -2.49 22.22 23.38
CA LEU A 524 -1.71 23.18 24.16
C LEU A 524 -2.52 23.77 25.33
N LEU A 525 -3.79 24.10 25.11
CA LEU A 525 -4.69 24.59 26.17
C LEU A 525 -4.84 23.54 27.30
N ASP A 526 -5.01 22.26 26.92
CA ASP A 526 -5.10 21.17 27.90
C ASP A 526 -3.79 21.01 28.70
N HIS A 527 -2.64 21.05 28.02
CA HIS A 527 -1.33 21.02 28.67
C HIS A 527 -1.08 22.21 29.59
N LEU A 528 -1.64 23.37 29.33
CA LEU A 528 -1.59 24.55 30.16
C LEU A 528 -2.64 24.58 31.26
N GLY A 529 -3.51 23.55 31.33
CA GLY A 529 -4.57 23.41 32.36
C GLY A 529 -5.87 24.16 32.04
N HIS A 530 -6.05 24.66 30.83
CA HIS A 530 -7.26 25.35 30.38
C HIS A 530 -8.23 24.38 29.71
N HIS A 531 -8.69 23.37 30.45
CA HIS A 531 -9.44 22.24 29.92
C HIS A 531 -10.73 22.62 29.17
N GLU A 532 -11.55 23.55 29.71
CA GLU A 532 -12.79 23.98 29.05
C GLU A 532 -12.51 24.60 27.66
N LEU A 533 -11.48 25.45 27.57
CA LEU A 533 -11.07 26.04 26.29
C LEU A 533 -10.47 25.00 25.32
N ALA A 534 -9.84 23.96 25.86
CA ALA A 534 -9.35 22.84 25.06
C ALA A 534 -10.49 22.05 24.42
N VAL A 535 -11.57 21.78 25.18
CA VAL A 535 -12.78 21.12 24.67
C VAL A 535 -13.40 21.95 23.54
N ASP A 536 -13.57 23.26 23.72
CA ASP A 536 -14.10 24.15 22.69
C ASP A 536 -13.24 24.12 21.40
N ALA A 537 -11.93 24.13 21.55
CA ALA A 537 -11.01 24.07 20.42
C ALA A 537 -11.10 22.70 19.68
N PHE A 538 -11.21 21.58 20.38
CA PHE A 538 -11.41 20.27 19.78
C PHE A 538 -12.77 20.16 19.07
N GLU A 539 -13.82 20.72 19.63
CA GLU A 539 -15.14 20.80 18.98
C GLU A 539 -15.11 21.62 17.69
N ASN A 540 -14.39 22.75 17.70
CA ASN A 540 -14.17 23.57 16.53
C ASN A 540 -13.36 22.82 15.46
N ALA A 541 -12.31 22.10 15.85
CA ALA A 541 -11.51 21.27 14.93
C ALA A 541 -12.38 20.26 14.19
N MET A 542 -13.20 19.48 14.92
CA MET A 542 -14.13 18.54 14.31
C MET A 542 -15.20 19.19 13.44
N SER A 543 -15.55 20.44 13.70
CA SER A 543 -16.56 21.18 12.92
C SER A 543 -15.98 21.71 11.61
N HIS A 544 -14.70 22.10 11.58
CA HIS A 544 -14.01 22.59 10.40
C HIS A 544 -13.66 21.48 9.39
N ALA A 545 -13.38 20.28 9.86
CA ALA A 545 -13.06 19.14 9.01
C ALA A 545 -13.71 17.85 9.54
N PRO A 546 -15.05 17.75 9.46
CA PRO A 546 -15.80 16.66 10.07
C PRO A 546 -15.51 15.28 9.45
N THR A 547 -14.98 15.22 8.24
CA THR A 547 -14.62 13.96 7.55
C THR A 547 -13.13 13.64 7.61
N TRP A 548 -12.31 14.49 8.21
CA TRP A 548 -10.86 14.29 8.25
C TRP A 548 -10.46 13.44 9.45
N ARG A 549 -10.07 12.20 9.19
CA ARG A 549 -9.73 11.19 10.21
C ARG A 549 -8.69 11.67 11.21
N ASP A 550 -7.68 12.45 10.76
CA ASP A 550 -6.52 12.82 11.57
C ASP A 550 -6.89 13.78 12.72
N VAL A 551 -7.97 14.53 12.56
CA VAL A 551 -8.52 15.35 13.67
C VAL A 551 -8.97 14.44 14.82
N TYR A 552 -9.75 13.40 14.50
CA TYR A 552 -10.24 12.45 15.51
C TYR A 552 -9.11 11.62 16.12
N ALA A 553 -8.15 11.18 15.28
CA ALA A 553 -6.98 10.43 15.72
C ALA A 553 -6.13 11.24 16.70
N SER A 554 -5.85 12.51 16.37
CA SER A 554 -5.04 13.39 17.22
C SER A 554 -5.71 13.69 18.56
N ILE A 555 -7.03 13.96 18.55
CA ILE A 555 -7.77 14.23 19.79
C ILE A 555 -7.82 12.99 20.67
N LEU A 556 -8.20 11.83 20.12
CA LEU A 556 -8.29 10.59 20.90
C LEU A 556 -6.94 10.13 21.42
N SER A 557 -5.86 10.18 20.61
CA SER A 557 -4.51 9.82 21.06
C SER A 557 -3.99 10.76 22.15
N HIS A 558 -4.35 12.05 22.10
CA HIS A 558 -4.07 12.99 23.18
C HIS A 558 -4.81 12.57 24.45
N LEU A 559 -6.11 12.26 24.39
CA LEU A 559 -6.92 11.85 25.54
C LEU A 559 -6.49 10.49 26.12
N VAL A 560 -5.91 9.60 25.30
CA VAL A 560 -5.28 8.35 25.80
C VAL A 560 -4.17 8.63 26.79
N SER A 561 -3.38 9.68 26.57
CA SER A 561 -2.17 10.01 27.33
C SER A 561 -2.29 11.28 28.19
N SER A 562 -3.47 11.86 28.31
CA SER A 562 -3.78 13.00 29.20
C SER A 562 -4.69 12.57 30.36
N LYS A 563 -5.17 13.51 31.15
CA LYS A 563 -6.21 13.23 32.14
C LYS A 563 -7.47 12.72 31.40
N PRO A 564 -8.01 11.54 31.77
CA PRO A 564 -9.16 10.98 31.08
C PRO A 564 -10.38 11.92 31.14
N ASP A 565 -10.93 12.23 29.98
CA ASP A 565 -12.23 12.89 29.79
C ASP A 565 -13.15 11.98 28.98
N ILE A 566 -14.03 11.24 29.66
CA ILE A 566 -14.92 10.26 29.02
C ILE A 566 -15.98 10.96 28.17
N GLU A 567 -16.46 12.12 28.59
CA GLU A 567 -17.53 12.84 27.87
C GLU A 567 -17.02 13.32 26.52
N LEU A 568 -15.88 14.01 26.50
CA LEU A 568 -15.23 14.45 25.27
C LEU A 568 -14.86 13.25 24.39
N ALA A 569 -14.18 12.25 24.95
CA ALA A 569 -13.75 11.07 24.20
C ALA A 569 -14.93 10.33 23.54
N SER A 570 -16.05 10.19 24.26
CA SER A 570 -17.29 9.60 23.73
C SER A 570 -17.92 10.44 22.63
N SER A 571 -17.89 11.76 22.77
CA SER A 571 -18.35 12.69 21.72
C SER A 571 -17.53 12.54 20.45
N VAL A 572 -16.19 12.56 20.57
CA VAL A 572 -15.24 12.39 19.45
C VAL A 572 -15.45 11.04 18.78
N TRP A 573 -15.50 9.94 19.55
CA TRP A 573 -15.71 8.60 19.02
C TRP A 573 -17.05 8.48 18.28
N ARG A 574 -18.17 8.92 18.86
CA ARG A 574 -19.49 8.87 18.21
C ARG A 574 -19.52 9.65 16.92
N ARG A 575 -18.95 10.86 16.88
CA ARG A 575 -18.87 11.65 15.66
C ARG A 575 -18.06 10.94 14.58
N SER A 576 -16.93 10.35 14.92
CA SER A 576 -16.11 9.60 13.97
C SER A 576 -16.87 8.41 13.35
N GLN A 577 -17.71 7.70 14.12
CA GLN A 577 -18.50 6.55 13.63
C GLN A 577 -19.61 6.93 12.65
N LEU A 578 -20.07 8.19 12.67
CA LEU A 578 -21.11 8.66 11.75
C LEU A 578 -20.61 8.89 10.31
N HIS A 579 -19.30 8.93 10.10
CA HIS A 579 -18.74 9.15 8.77
C HIS A 579 -18.65 7.85 7.97
N LEU A 580 -19.43 7.77 6.90
CA LEU A 580 -19.46 6.63 5.99
C LEU A 580 -18.12 6.42 5.23
N THR A 581 -17.36 7.49 5.09
CA THR A 581 -16.05 7.47 4.40
C THR A 581 -14.87 7.11 5.31
N LEU A 582 -15.09 6.97 6.63
CA LEU A 582 -14.02 6.56 7.54
C LEU A 582 -13.68 5.07 7.30
N PRO A 583 -12.44 4.76 6.92
CA PRO A 583 -12.01 3.38 6.71
C PRO A 583 -12.28 2.50 7.95
N PRO A 584 -12.64 1.22 7.77
CA PRO A 584 -12.97 0.32 8.88
C PRO A 584 -11.86 0.18 9.93
N GLU A 585 -10.60 0.22 9.51
CA GLU A 585 -9.44 0.17 10.39
C GLU A 585 -9.44 1.29 11.43
N TRP A 586 -9.73 2.52 11.03
CA TRP A 586 -9.80 3.66 11.93
C TRP A 586 -10.98 3.58 12.90
N LYS A 587 -12.05 2.91 12.52
CA LYS A 587 -13.14 2.59 13.46
C LYS A 587 -12.68 1.64 14.56
N VAL A 588 -11.80 0.68 14.22
CA VAL A 588 -11.20 -0.23 15.18
C VAL A 588 -10.27 0.53 16.13
N TYR A 589 -9.30 1.29 15.61
CA TYR A 589 -8.35 2.06 16.43
C TYR A 589 -9.06 3.00 17.39
N PHE A 590 -10.00 3.81 16.92
CA PHE A 590 -10.74 4.73 17.77
C PHE A 590 -11.57 4.01 18.84
N THR A 591 -12.08 2.81 18.53
CA THR A 591 -12.84 2.02 19.51
C THR A 591 -11.93 1.40 20.58
N LEU A 592 -10.74 0.96 20.21
CA LEU A 592 -9.74 0.47 21.17
C LEU A 592 -9.25 1.61 22.08
N TRP A 593 -9.03 2.80 21.53
CA TRP A 593 -8.59 3.96 22.29
C TRP A 593 -9.66 4.45 23.28
N ILE A 594 -10.93 4.53 22.90
CA ILE A 594 -12.00 4.92 23.83
C ILE A 594 -12.20 3.89 24.94
N GLN A 595 -12.06 2.58 24.68
CA GLN A 595 -12.09 1.56 25.72
C GLN A 595 -10.98 1.78 26.76
N PHE A 596 -9.79 2.12 26.30
CA PHE A 596 -8.66 2.38 27.18
C PHE A 596 -8.81 3.68 27.97
N ILE A 597 -9.27 4.78 27.35
CA ILE A 597 -9.58 6.05 28.04
C ILE A 597 -10.60 5.81 29.16
N THR A 598 -11.68 5.08 28.87
CA THR A 598 -12.73 4.74 29.84
C THR A 598 -12.15 3.96 31.02
N ALA A 599 -11.31 2.96 30.75
CA ALA A 599 -10.67 2.16 31.78
C ALA A 599 -9.68 2.96 32.64
N ARG A 600 -8.96 3.92 32.04
CA ARG A 600 -8.08 4.85 32.79
C ARG A 600 -8.86 5.74 33.74
N ALA A 601 -10.10 6.09 33.42
CA ALA A 601 -11.00 6.81 34.31
C ALA A 601 -11.61 5.94 35.41
N GLY A 602 -11.36 4.63 35.41
CA GLY A 602 -11.88 3.68 36.37
C GLY A 602 -13.28 3.15 36.04
N GLU A 603 -13.76 3.38 34.83
CA GLU A 603 -15.07 2.90 34.37
C GLU A 603 -14.91 1.69 33.43
N PRO A 604 -15.87 0.76 33.43
CA PRO A 604 -15.83 -0.35 32.47
C PRO A 604 -16.10 0.15 31.04
N PRO A 605 -15.46 -0.45 30.00
CA PRO A 605 -15.74 -0.14 28.62
C PRO A 605 -17.23 -0.33 28.27
N ALA A 606 -17.80 0.58 27.51
CA ALA A 606 -19.19 0.50 27.09
C ALA A 606 -19.45 -0.72 26.19
N ARG A 607 -20.62 -1.35 26.34
CA ARG A 607 -21.00 -2.55 25.58
C ARG A 607 -21.01 -2.28 24.06
N GLU A 608 -21.39 -1.08 23.64
CA GLU A 608 -21.41 -0.67 22.23
C GLU A 608 -20.02 -0.76 21.55
N HIS A 609 -18.94 -0.52 22.32
CA HIS A 609 -17.56 -0.64 21.81
C HIS A 609 -17.23 -2.10 21.50
N SER A 610 -17.49 -3.02 22.43
CA SER A 610 -17.23 -4.45 22.21
C SER A 610 -18.11 -5.03 21.11
N ASP A 611 -19.36 -4.57 20.97
CA ASP A 611 -20.26 -5.02 19.92
C ASP A 611 -19.82 -4.51 18.53
N LEU A 612 -19.22 -3.31 18.44
CA LEU A 612 -18.64 -2.81 17.20
C LEU A 612 -17.40 -3.62 16.81
N LEU A 613 -16.48 -3.85 17.76
CA LEU A 613 -15.27 -4.64 17.50
C LEU A 613 -15.60 -6.07 17.03
N ARG A 614 -16.60 -6.75 17.64
CA ARG A 614 -17.04 -8.07 17.16
C ARG A 614 -17.58 -8.04 15.73
N ARG A 615 -18.33 -6.99 15.36
CA ARG A 615 -18.82 -6.86 13.99
C ARG A 615 -17.70 -6.65 12.97
N LEU A 616 -16.62 -5.96 13.36
CA LEU A 616 -15.47 -5.69 12.52
C LEU A 616 -14.44 -6.82 12.53
N GLY A 617 -14.41 -7.66 13.59
CA GLY A 617 -13.47 -8.77 13.75
C GLY A 617 -13.62 -9.92 12.75
N GLY A 618 -14.67 -9.91 11.91
CA GLY A 618 -14.85 -10.91 10.84
C GLY A 618 -13.93 -10.73 9.63
N SER A 619 -13.12 -9.66 9.57
CA SER A 619 -12.17 -9.42 8.48
C SER A 619 -10.86 -10.20 8.71
N SER A 620 -10.28 -10.72 7.62
CA SER A 620 -9.02 -11.48 7.65
C SER A 620 -7.77 -10.61 7.78
N ASN A 621 -7.89 -9.34 7.45
CA ASN A 621 -6.78 -8.38 7.51
C ASN A 621 -6.41 -8.01 8.97
N TRP A 622 -5.28 -7.30 9.11
CA TRP A 622 -4.71 -6.95 10.40
C TRP A 622 -5.69 -6.23 11.34
N TRP A 623 -6.37 -5.19 10.86
CA TRP A 623 -7.33 -4.47 11.71
C TRP A 623 -8.52 -5.34 12.16
N GLY A 624 -8.93 -6.35 11.36
CA GLY A 624 -9.92 -7.34 11.78
C GLY A 624 -9.41 -8.24 12.91
N LYS A 625 -8.14 -8.61 12.89
CA LYS A 625 -7.49 -9.35 14.00
C LYS A 625 -7.39 -8.50 15.27
N LEU A 626 -7.01 -7.22 15.10
CA LEU A 626 -7.04 -6.26 16.22
C LEU A 626 -8.46 -6.09 16.81
N ALA A 627 -9.48 -6.02 15.96
CA ALA A 627 -10.87 -5.94 16.41
C ALA A 627 -11.29 -7.19 17.19
N SER A 628 -10.95 -8.39 16.70
CA SER A 628 -11.21 -9.65 17.42
C SER A 628 -10.46 -9.71 18.76
N PHE A 629 -9.22 -9.24 18.80
CA PHE A 629 -8.45 -9.13 20.04
C PHE A 629 -9.10 -8.15 21.04
N GLY A 630 -9.47 -6.96 20.59
CA GLY A 630 -10.14 -5.96 21.42
C GLY A 630 -11.54 -6.36 21.91
N ALA A 631 -12.21 -7.25 21.18
CA ALA A 631 -13.47 -7.87 21.60
C ALA A 631 -13.29 -9.02 22.61
N GLY A 632 -12.05 -9.53 22.76
CA GLY A 632 -11.72 -10.68 23.60
C GLY A 632 -11.95 -12.03 22.92
N ASP A 633 -12.14 -12.06 21.61
CA ASP A 633 -12.38 -13.26 20.79
C ASP A 633 -11.07 -13.86 20.23
N LEU A 634 -9.96 -13.14 20.30
CA LEU A 634 -8.60 -13.57 19.92
C LEU A 634 -7.65 -13.31 21.10
N ASP A 635 -6.71 -14.21 21.35
CA ASP A 635 -5.70 -14.00 22.38
C ASP A 635 -4.44 -13.31 21.84
N TYR A 636 -3.56 -12.85 22.76
CA TYR A 636 -2.34 -12.11 22.39
C TYR A 636 -1.35 -12.97 21.61
N ALA A 637 -1.21 -14.26 21.95
CA ALA A 637 -0.26 -15.12 21.27
C ALA A 637 -0.68 -15.35 19.82
N ASP A 638 -1.97 -15.52 19.59
CA ASP A 638 -2.54 -15.67 18.26
C ASP A 638 -2.42 -14.35 17.46
N LEU A 639 -2.74 -13.19 18.08
CA LEU A 639 -2.57 -11.88 17.42
C LEU A 639 -1.11 -11.66 17.00
N LEU A 640 -0.16 -11.88 17.91
CA LEU A 640 1.28 -11.70 17.62
C LEU A 640 1.78 -12.66 16.54
N SER A 641 1.24 -13.88 16.47
CA SER A 641 1.65 -14.89 15.50
C SER A 641 1.29 -14.53 14.05
N VAL A 642 0.32 -13.64 13.85
CA VAL A 642 -0.14 -13.19 12.52
C VAL A 642 0.39 -11.79 12.15
N ALA A 643 1.11 -11.13 13.04
CA ALA A 643 1.79 -9.88 12.74
C ALA A 643 2.88 -10.11 11.67
N SER A 644 2.85 -9.34 10.61
CA SER A 644 3.69 -9.51 9.41
C SER A 644 4.74 -8.41 9.24
N SER A 645 4.63 -7.36 10.04
CA SER A 645 5.54 -6.21 9.99
C SER A 645 5.88 -5.74 11.41
N LEU A 646 6.96 -4.97 11.52
CA LEU A 646 7.34 -4.33 12.78
C LEU A 646 6.25 -3.37 13.28
N GLY A 647 5.50 -2.74 12.37
CA GLY A 647 4.35 -1.91 12.71
C GLY A 647 3.24 -2.70 13.40
N GLU A 648 2.83 -3.82 12.79
CA GLU A 648 1.81 -4.71 13.35
C GLU A 648 2.26 -5.32 14.70
N GLU A 649 3.54 -5.68 14.83
CA GLU A 649 4.10 -6.12 16.11
C GLU A 649 4.02 -5.01 17.16
N THR A 650 4.35 -3.76 16.79
CA THR A 650 4.27 -2.59 17.68
C THR A 650 2.85 -2.37 18.16
N GLU A 651 1.86 -2.46 17.29
CA GLU A 651 0.45 -2.37 17.64
C GLU A 651 0.01 -3.51 18.55
N ALA A 652 0.38 -4.77 18.24
CA ALA A 652 0.06 -5.93 19.08
C ALA A 652 0.61 -5.77 20.52
N LEU A 653 1.85 -5.30 20.64
CA LEU A 653 2.49 -5.01 21.94
C LEU A 653 1.72 -3.91 22.70
N TYR A 654 1.36 -2.84 22.02
CA TYR A 654 0.64 -1.72 22.62
C TYR A 654 -0.76 -2.16 23.12
N TYR A 655 -1.54 -2.82 22.28
CA TYR A 655 -2.90 -3.24 22.67
C TYR A 655 -2.90 -4.35 23.72
N GLU A 656 -1.88 -5.21 23.76
CA GLU A 656 -1.69 -6.11 24.91
C GLU A 656 -1.40 -5.33 26.19
N GLY A 657 -0.55 -4.30 26.13
CA GLY A 657 -0.32 -3.39 27.24
C GLY A 657 -1.61 -2.74 27.76
N THR A 658 -2.47 -2.25 26.86
CA THR A 658 -3.77 -1.67 27.24
C THR A 658 -4.71 -2.71 27.85
N ARG A 659 -4.74 -3.94 27.33
CA ARG A 659 -5.54 -5.06 27.89
C ARG A 659 -5.10 -5.43 29.30
N LEU A 660 -3.80 -5.53 29.53
CA LEU A 660 -3.22 -5.82 30.85
C LEU A 660 -3.52 -4.70 31.84
N PHE A 661 -3.44 -3.44 31.40
CA PHE A 661 -3.81 -2.29 32.21
C PHE A 661 -5.30 -2.35 32.62
N ILE A 662 -6.21 -2.67 31.70
CA ILE A 662 -7.65 -2.85 31.96
C ILE A 662 -7.87 -4.00 32.94
N ALA A 663 -7.11 -5.07 32.85
CA ALA A 663 -7.16 -6.21 33.75
C ALA A 663 -6.57 -5.90 35.16
N GLY A 664 -5.96 -4.74 35.36
CA GLY A 664 -5.36 -4.29 36.63
C GLY A 664 -3.89 -4.68 36.81
N ASP A 665 -3.28 -5.39 35.87
CA ASP A 665 -1.83 -5.73 35.90
C ASP A 665 -0.99 -4.58 35.34
N ARG A 666 -0.80 -3.55 36.16
CA ARG A 666 -0.05 -2.33 35.79
C ARG A 666 1.40 -2.62 35.42
N ARG A 667 2.04 -3.56 36.15
CA ARG A 667 3.45 -3.88 35.89
C ARG A 667 3.62 -4.56 34.54
N ALA A 668 2.83 -5.57 34.26
CA ALA A 668 2.89 -6.23 32.94
C ALA A 668 2.51 -5.28 31.81
N ALA A 669 1.57 -4.35 32.03
CA ALA A 669 1.23 -3.30 31.07
C ALA A 669 2.45 -2.40 30.76
N SER A 670 3.16 -1.92 31.78
CA SER A 670 4.36 -1.08 31.61
C SER A 670 5.49 -1.84 30.90
N ASP A 671 5.67 -3.14 31.21
CA ASP A 671 6.63 -3.99 30.52
C ASP A 671 6.30 -4.09 29.00
N GLN A 672 5.02 -4.19 28.63
CA GLN A 672 4.62 -4.19 27.21
C GLN A 672 4.82 -2.81 26.56
N PHE A 673 4.45 -1.71 27.23
CA PHE A 673 4.71 -0.36 26.71
C PHE A 673 6.21 -0.10 26.54
N GLN A 674 7.07 -0.64 27.40
CA GLN A 674 8.53 -0.55 27.19
C GLN A 674 8.96 -1.30 25.93
N ARG A 675 8.41 -2.50 25.66
CA ARG A 675 8.68 -3.24 24.43
C ARG A 675 8.22 -2.48 23.18
N VAL A 676 7.11 -1.72 23.26
CA VAL A 676 6.71 -0.81 22.17
C VAL A 676 7.82 0.21 21.90
N LEU A 677 8.46 0.79 22.94
CA LEU A 677 9.56 1.74 22.70
C LEU A 677 10.81 1.05 22.12
N ASP A 678 11.02 -0.22 22.43
CA ASP A 678 12.14 -0.99 21.91
C ASP A 678 12.06 -1.23 20.39
N THR A 679 10.83 -1.16 19.80
CA THR A 679 10.62 -1.27 18.33
C THR A 679 11.14 -0.06 17.55
N LYS A 680 11.32 1.09 18.19
CA LYS A 680 11.72 2.36 17.57
C LYS A 680 10.76 2.87 16.46
N MET A 681 9.53 2.38 16.42
CA MET A 681 8.48 2.85 15.48
C MET A 681 7.97 4.24 15.88
N VAL A 682 8.89 5.19 15.93
CA VAL A 682 8.69 6.53 16.53
C VAL A 682 7.59 7.37 15.88
N SER A 683 7.19 7.07 14.66
CA SER A 683 6.10 7.74 13.94
C SER A 683 4.71 7.26 14.32
N PHE A 684 4.59 6.09 14.99
CA PHE A 684 3.30 5.47 15.31
C PHE A 684 2.62 6.15 16.50
N PHE A 685 1.29 6.23 16.46
CA PHE A 685 0.49 6.72 17.58
C PHE A 685 0.70 5.87 18.83
N GLU A 686 0.76 4.56 18.68
CA GLU A 686 0.97 3.57 19.73
C GLU A 686 2.30 3.78 20.46
N TYR A 687 3.36 4.09 19.69
CA TYR A 687 4.67 4.43 20.25
C TYR A 687 4.61 5.68 21.12
N GLU A 688 4.03 6.76 20.60
CA GLU A 688 3.94 8.04 21.32
C GLU A 688 3.02 7.93 22.54
N MET A 689 1.90 7.22 22.42
CA MET A 689 1.00 6.97 23.54
C MET A 689 1.70 6.14 24.64
N ALA A 690 2.40 5.05 24.28
CA ALA A 690 3.17 4.24 25.22
C ALA A 690 4.25 5.08 25.94
N ARG A 691 4.99 5.90 25.19
CA ARG A 691 6.03 6.79 25.73
C ARG A 691 5.45 7.76 26.78
N LYS A 692 4.33 8.40 26.44
CA LYS A 692 3.67 9.35 27.36
C LYS A 692 3.13 8.65 28.62
N LEU A 693 2.54 7.47 28.49
CA LEU A 693 2.04 6.68 29.63
C LEU A 693 3.17 6.30 30.59
N LEU A 694 4.31 5.82 30.09
CA LEU A 694 5.47 5.50 30.90
C LEU A 694 6.07 6.74 31.57
N LEU A 695 6.08 7.90 30.91
CA LEU A 695 6.51 9.17 31.51
C LEU A 695 5.60 9.62 32.65
N GLU A 696 4.28 9.41 32.52
CA GLU A 696 3.32 9.70 33.60
C GLU A 696 3.55 8.81 34.82
N GLU A 697 3.74 7.50 34.60
CA GLU A 697 4.02 6.55 35.70
C GLU A 697 5.32 6.93 36.46
N LYS A 698 6.38 7.26 35.72
CA LYS A 698 7.65 7.69 36.32
C LYS A 698 7.45 8.92 37.23
N ARG A 699 6.70 9.91 36.76
CA ARG A 699 6.40 11.13 37.54
C ARG A 699 5.51 10.86 38.74
N ALA A 700 4.56 9.95 38.64
CA ALA A 700 3.71 9.56 39.73
C ALA A 700 4.45 8.81 40.85
N GLY A 701 5.55 8.12 40.51
CA GLY A 701 6.43 7.41 41.45
C GLY A 701 7.51 8.29 42.11
N GLU A 702 7.76 9.51 41.61
CA GLU A 702 8.72 10.43 42.22
C GLU A 702 8.12 11.09 43.48
N PRO A 703 8.88 11.15 44.60
CA PRO A 703 8.41 11.84 45.78
C PRO A 703 8.15 13.32 45.44
N LYS A 704 6.94 13.80 45.72
CA LYS A 704 6.62 15.23 45.55
C LYS A 704 7.60 16.07 46.38
N PRO A 705 8.19 17.13 45.79
CA PRO A 705 9.17 17.98 46.45
C PRO A 705 8.59 18.70 47.70
#